data_35e6b20c23c4a8f6742f874e66c27ab0
#
_entry.id   35e6b20c23c4a8f6742f874e66c27ab0
#
_cell.length_a   1.000
_cell.length_b   1.000
_cell.length_c   1.000
_cell.angle_alpha   90.00
_cell.angle_beta   90.00
_cell.angle_gamma   90.00
#
_symmetry.space_group_name_H-M   'P 1'
#
loop_
_entity.id
_entity.type
_entity.pdbx_description
1 polymer ?
#
loop_
_entity_poly.entity_id
_entity_poly.type
_entity_poly.pdbx_seq_one_letter_code
_entity_poly.pdbx_strand_id
1 'polypeptide(L)'
;MTAIKKYTIFFSCFLLVTDFSYAQNALKDTGFNKLKTIEEVIVTTTRTEKSIGDIPVPIQVISKKFIQQTGSQKLIDILQQQTGLILADNPLGQSLQGYPNPFGSGIQLQGLDPAYTLILIDGEPLTGRNAGILNLGRIAVGNIRQIEIIKGPATSLYGSDALAGVINIITEKPKNNISSLQLNQASNNTWGITANQSIKKNRTSLQLFANRYSSSGYDLDKTIYGKTVDSYRNYSFAAKVFYDINSRTHLQSSARFFTQKQFNNYLVYTGAQPAAVNGTSNERDWSFNNQLFHNFSDKIKMIARIYITGYQNNGEVSLSDTKQLFDKSFMYQFLLKPELQVEIGEKRNQKLIAGVGYNYETIDANRYAEKRNFNAFYLFAQKEWLLNYKLNITAGARLDKHSLYKLQFNPKLALAYKVKTNLSFNGSIGTGFKAPDFRQQFLYFTNSLVGYTLLGANELSNGLMQLQQQGQIDQSINISPYLGDHILLPEKSVGINIGGRYTLNNKTNFTANVFRNDINNLIDRYNLPFTKTNSQAIFSYINVNKVYTQGFDVNISHPFNTYFSINAGYQYLEAKDKEVLKRIKNDKVVKRDPVSYVSSYVTRSEYGGLFNRSKHTANLQFFYTNEVKGWAANIRVNYRGRYGYSDINGDNILDDDREYVKGYVLLNAALSKSFKKGFELQVGAENLLNHKDKDKLPNLPGTTYLINCNFNLQQIFSKQ
;
A
#
# COMPACT_ATOMS: atom_id res chain seq x y z
N MET A 1 30.14 -33.81 -3.75
CA MET A 1 31.22 -32.81 -3.70
C MET A 1 30.77 -31.38 -4.04
N THR A 2 29.49 -31.11 -4.22
CA THR A 2 28.91 -29.80 -4.63
C THR A 2 28.25 -29.01 -3.49
N ALA A 3 28.16 -29.56 -2.30
CA ALA A 3 27.50 -28.91 -1.15
C ALA A 3 28.44 -28.03 -0.29
N ILE A 4 29.75 -28.19 -0.39
CA ILE A 4 30.73 -27.52 0.48
C ILE A 4 31.13 -26.13 -0.05
N LYS A 5 30.96 -25.84 -1.34
CA LYS A 5 31.31 -24.51 -1.91
C LYS A 5 30.31 -23.38 -1.60
N LYS A 6 29.10 -23.69 -1.10
CA LYS A 6 28.09 -22.65 -0.77
C LYS A 6 28.24 -22.03 0.61
N TYR A 7 29.01 -22.65 1.51
CA TYR A 7 29.17 -22.15 2.88
C TYR A 7 30.51 -21.41 3.11
N THR A 8 31.45 -21.50 2.18
CA THR A 8 32.78 -20.89 2.34
C THR A 8 32.78 -19.37 2.22
N ILE A 9 31.81 -18.78 1.50
CA ILE A 9 31.66 -17.31 1.37
C ILE A 9 31.05 -16.72 2.65
N PHE A 10 30.25 -17.47 3.39
CA PHE A 10 29.67 -17.04 4.65
C PHE A 10 30.71 -16.94 5.79
N PHE A 11 31.75 -17.73 5.73
CA PHE A 11 32.79 -17.79 6.77
C PHE A 11 33.91 -16.77 6.55
N SER A 12 34.17 -16.35 5.31
CA SER A 12 35.23 -15.38 4.99
C SER A 12 34.88 -13.94 5.44
N CYS A 13 33.60 -13.58 5.54
CA CYS A 13 33.20 -12.28 6.12
C CYS A 13 33.32 -12.22 7.64
N PHE A 14 33.32 -13.38 8.32
CA PHE A 14 33.39 -13.42 9.78
C PHE A 14 34.84 -13.34 10.31
N LEU A 15 35.82 -13.74 9.51
CA LEU A 15 37.23 -13.74 9.91
C LEU A 15 37.96 -12.39 9.78
N LEU A 16 37.35 -11.41 9.07
CA LEU A 16 37.87 -10.05 8.94
C LEU A 16 37.55 -9.14 10.13
N VAL A 17 36.80 -9.61 11.12
CA VAL A 17 36.35 -8.82 12.28
C VAL A 17 37.24 -8.94 13.52
N THR A 18 38.20 -9.90 13.55
CA THR A 18 38.94 -10.22 14.78
C THR A 18 40.25 -9.43 15.02
N ASP A 19 40.74 -8.67 14.04
CA ASP A 19 42.07 -8.02 14.17
C ASP A 19 42.07 -6.50 14.42
N PHE A 20 40.91 -5.88 14.79
CA PHE A 20 40.88 -4.44 15.11
C PHE A 20 40.51 -4.11 16.56
N SER A 21 41.17 -4.74 17.51
CA SER A 21 40.95 -4.47 18.94
C SER A 21 42.16 -3.87 19.62
N TYR A 22 42.77 -2.79 19.12
CA TYR A 22 43.71 -1.97 19.93
C TYR A 22 43.82 -0.55 19.33
N ALA A 23 43.00 0.38 19.83
CA ALA A 23 43.35 1.80 19.97
C ALA A 23 42.27 2.52 20.80
N GLN A 24 42.37 2.45 22.09
CA GLN A 24 41.73 3.41 22.98
C GLN A 24 42.82 4.31 23.55
N ASN A 25 42.74 5.61 23.25
CA ASN A 25 42.93 6.64 24.28
C ASN A 25 42.52 8.03 23.76
N ALA A 26 41.77 8.68 24.61
CA ALA A 26 41.65 10.12 24.87
C ALA A 26 41.06 11.03 23.81
N LEU A 27 39.83 11.48 24.12
CA LEU A 27 39.58 12.93 24.26
C LEU A 27 38.34 13.09 25.15
N LYS A 28 38.55 13.61 26.35
CA LYS A 28 37.50 14.16 27.22
C LYS A 28 37.04 15.47 26.53
N ASP A 29 35.80 15.50 26.07
CA ASP A 29 35.14 16.76 25.79
C ASP A 29 33.97 16.92 26.78
N THR A 30 34.21 17.81 27.72
CA THR A 30 33.26 18.26 28.73
C THR A 30 32.42 19.36 28.10
N GLY A 31 31.14 19.03 27.81
CA GLY A 31 30.17 20.06 27.52
C GLY A 31 29.16 19.73 26.43
N PHE A 32 28.19 18.86 26.77
CA PHE A 32 26.95 18.86 26.00
C PHE A 32 25.75 18.34 26.84
N ASN A 33 25.27 19.19 27.71
CA ASN A 33 23.84 19.21 28.04
C ASN A 33 23.10 20.03 26.99
N LYS A 34 23.06 19.60 25.74
CA LYS A 34 22.00 19.96 24.81
C LYS A 34 20.91 18.93 24.97
N LEU A 35 19.86 19.30 25.70
CA LEU A 35 18.53 18.69 25.54
C LEU A 35 18.30 18.54 24.04
N LYS A 36 18.38 17.31 23.51
CA LYS A 36 17.91 17.02 22.14
C LYS A 36 16.43 17.40 22.15
N THR A 37 16.09 18.56 21.66
CA THR A 37 14.71 18.91 21.29
C THR A 37 14.25 17.77 20.39
N ILE A 38 13.16 17.11 20.77
CA ILE A 38 12.49 16.12 19.94
C ILE A 38 12.22 16.83 18.63
N GLU A 39 12.85 16.39 17.52
CA GLU A 39 12.60 16.96 16.20
C GLU A 39 11.08 16.91 15.97
N GLU A 40 10.48 18.06 15.78
CA GLU A 40 9.05 18.18 15.52
C GLU A 40 8.75 17.45 14.20
N VAL A 41 7.89 16.44 14.25
CA VAL A 41 7.54 15.66 13.05
C VAL A 41 6.66 16.52 12.16
N ILE A 42 7.21 16.99 11.06
CA ILE A 42 6.50 17.76 10.04
C ILE A 42 5.89 16.79 9.02
N VAL A 43 4.62 16.97 8.74
CA VAL A 43 3.86 16.18 7.76
C VAL A 43 3.30 17.07 6.65
N THR A 44 3.15 16.50 5.48
CA THR A 44 2.76 17.19 4.24
C THR A 44 1.42 16.71 3.67
N THR A 45 0.86 15.65 4.24
CA THR A 45 -0.35 14.98 3.74
C THR A 45 -1.63 15.82 3.90
N THR A 46 -1.57 17.00 4.51
CA THR A 46 -2.66 17.99 4.52
C THR A 46 -2.51 19.05 3.44
N ARG A 47 -1.64 18.81 2.44
CA ARG A 47 -1.21 19.73 1.38
C ARG A 47 -0.44 20.97 1.85
N THR A 48 -0.14 21.05 3.14
CA THR A 48 0.74 22.05 3.75
C THR A 48 1.63 21.38 4.78
N GLU A 49 2.81 21.91 5.00
CA GLU A 49 3.71 21.46 6.06
C GLU A 49 3.14 21.84 7.42
N LYS A 50 2.98 20.85 8.30
CA LYS A 50 2.44 21.03 9.66
C LYS A 50 3.14 20.12 10.65
N SER A 51 3.18 20.60 11.90
CA SER A 51 3.45 19.71 13.03
C SER A 51 2.37 18.66 13.19
N ILE A 52 2.76 17.43 13.45
CA ILE A 52 1.82 16.32 13.68
C ILE A 52 0.82 16.61 14.83
N GLY A 53 1.22 17.45 15.80
CA GLY A 53 0.36 17.87 16.93
C GLY A 53 -0.78 18.80 16.53
N ASP A 54 -0.69 19.48 15.39
CA ASP A 54 -1.68 20.46 14.92
C ASP A 54 -2.67 19.89 13.91
N ILE A 55 -2.55 18.59 13.59
CA ILE A 55 -3.39 17.97 12.57
C ILE A 55 -4.66 17.42 13.20
N PRO A 56 -5.83 17.85 12.70
CA PRO A 56 -7.12 17.47 13.28
C PRO A 56 -7.66 16.13 12.77
N VAL A 57 -6.81 15.28 12.21
CA VAL A 57 -7.17 13.93 11.74
C VAL A 57 -6.18 12.89 12.26
N PRO A 58 -6.59 11.63 12.41
CA PRO A 58 -5.66 10.57 12.80
C PRO A 58 -4.56 10.41 11.77
N ILE A 59 -3.31 10.64 12.16
CA ILE A 59 -2.14 10.47 11.32
C ILE A 59 -1.08 9.64 12.04
N GLN A 60 -0.45 8.73 11.30
CA GLN A 60 0.69 7.95 11.74
C GLN A 60 1.87 8.24 10.82
N VAL A 61 3.06 8.37 11.38
CA VAL A 61 4.29 8.61 10.62
C VAL A 61 5.30 7.52 10.91
N ILE A 62 5.81 6.91 9.85
CA ILE A 62 6.91 5.95 9.91
C ILE A 62 8.19 6.71 9.54
N SER A 63 9.12 6.82 10.48
CA SER A 63 10.35 7.59 10.30
C SER A 63 11.39 6.81 9.50
N LYS A 64 12.34 7.51 8.88
CA LYS A 64 13.53 6.91 8.25
C LYS A 64 14.30 6.01 9.21
N LYS A 65 14.45 6.44 10.47
CA LYS A 65 15.15 5.64 11.51
C LYS A 65 14.48 4.28 11.69
N PHE A 66 13.16 4.23 11.77
CA PHE A 66 12.41 2.97 11.86
C PHE A 66 12.67 2.08 10.63
N ILE A 67 12.54 2.64 9.40
CA ILE A 67 12.79 1.92 8.15
C ILE A 67 14.18 1.29 8.12
N GLN A 68 15.20 2.06 8.50
CA GLN A 68 16.60 1.58 8.55
C GLN A 68 16.81 0.50 9.60
N GLN A 69 16.24 0.67 10.79
CA GLN A 69 16.37 -0.30 11.88
C GLN A 69 15.72 -1.65 11.56
N THR A 70 14.63 -1.68 10.81
CA THR A 70 13.99 -2.94 10.40
C THR A 70 14.87 -3.76 9.47
N GLY A 71 15.68 -3.11 8.63
CA GLY A 71 16.46 -3.76 7.58
C GLY A 71 15.65 -4.24 6.38
N SER A 72 14.33 -4.11 6.42
CA SER A 72 13.43 -4.57 5.35
C SER A 72 13.66 -3.78 4.06
N GLN A 73 13.71 -4.49 2.94
CA GLN A 73 13.91 -3.90 1.60
C GLN A 73 12.61 -3.68 0.85
N LYS A 74 11.49 -4.20 1.35
CA LYS A 74 10.16 -4.08 0.75
C LYS A 74 9.29 -3.14 1.56
N LEU A 75 8.61 -2.22 0.89
CA LEU A 75 7.68 -1.31 1.52
C LEU A 75 6.55 -2.04 2.25
N ILE A 76 6.06 -3.14 1.69
CA ILE A 76 4.97 -3.93 2.25
C ILE A 76 5.32 -4.48 3.65
N ASP A 77 6.57 -4.93 3.85
CA ASP A 77 7.04 -5.49 5.12
C ASP A 77 7.13 -4.41 6.22
N ILE A 78 7.36 -3.17 5.84
CA ILE A 78 7.37 -2.01 6.73
C ILE A 78 5.94 -1.62 7.13
N LEU A 79 5.03 -1.59 6.16
CA LEU A 79 3.64 -1.17 6.38
C LEU A 79 2.87 -2.17 7.24
N GLN A 80 3.01 -3.47 7.02
CA GLN A 80 2.31 -4.50 7.81
C GLN A 80 2.72 -4.56 9.29
N GLN A 81 3.82 -3.90 9.67
CA GLN A 81 4.26 -3.78 11.06
C GLN A 81 3.58 -2.61 11.79
N GLN A 82 2.67 -1.90 11.15
CA GLN A 82 1.97 -0.75 11.70
C GLN A 82 0.53 -1.13 12.12
N THR A 83 0.06 -0.52 13.20
CA THR A 83 -1.29 -0.78 13.73
C THR A 83 -2.35 -0.40 12.71
N GLY A 84 -3.27 -1.33 12.44
CA GLY A 84 -4.40 -1.10 11.55
C GLY A 84 -4.07 -1.14 10.06
N LEU A 85 -2.85 -1.56 9.69
CA LEU A 85 -2.47 -1.88 8.32
C LEU A 85 -2.39 -3.39 8.16
N ILE A 86 -3.24 -3.96 7.34
CA ILE A 86 -3.34 -5.40 7.15
C ILE A 86 -2.98 -5.73 5.70
N LEU A 87 -2.10 -6.70 5.53
CA LEU A 87 -1.82 -7.27 4.23
C LEU A 87 -3.05 -8.02 3.72
N ALA A 88 -3.53 -7.64 2.56
CA ALA A 88 -4.59 -8.35 1.85
C ALA A 88 -4.06 -8.84 0.50
N ASP A 89 -4.15 -10.12 0.30
CA ASP A 89 -3.87 -10.73 -0.99
C ASP A 89 -5.04 -10.49 -1.94
N ASN A 90 -4.78 -10.54 -3.23
CA ASN A 90 -5.83 -10.37 -4.22
C ASN A 90 -6.84 -11.53 -4.14
N PRO A 91 -8.12 -11.27 -3.83
CA PRO A 91 -9.13 -12.32 -3.75
C PRO A 91 -9.34 -13.08 -5.07
N LEU A 92 -8.99 -12.47 -6.22
CA LEU A 92 -9.02 -13.16 -7.52
C LEU A 92 -7.91 -14.21 -7.68
N GLY A 93 -6.81 -14.07 -6.94
CA GLY A 93 -5.73 -15.05 -6.93
C GLY A 93 -5.95 -16.19 -5.93
N GLN A 94 -6.86 -16.02 -4.98
CA GLN A 94 -7.09 -16.99 -3.90
C GLN A 94 -7.95 -18.20 -4.31
N SER A 95 -8.82 -18.05 -5.29
CA SER A 95 -9.69 -19.14 -5.75
C SER A 95 -8.99 -20.17 -6.64
N LEU A 96 -7.68 -20.00 -6.88
CA LEU A 96 -6.92 -20.81 -7.81
C LEU A 96 -5.77 -21.49 -7.07
N GLN A 97 -6.04 -22.67 -6.53
CA GLN A 97 -4.98 -23.54 -6.02
C GLN A 97 -3.88 -23.70 -7.09
N GLY A 98 -2.64 -23.32 -6.73
CA GLY A 98 -1.48 -23.52 -7.58
C GLY A 98 -1.11 -22.36 -8.52
N TYR A 99 -1.85 -21.25 -8.52
CA TYR A 99 -1.46 -20.07 -9.32
C TYR A 99 -0.77 -19.03 -8.45
N PRO A 100 0.47 -18.65 -8.76
CA PRO A 100 1.14 -17.55 -8.08
C PRO A 100 0.31 -16.27 -8.26
N ASN A 101 0.20 -15.46 -7.20
CA ASN A 101 -0.47 -14.17 -7.27
C ASN A 101 0.42 -13.17 -8.05
N PRO A 102 0.24 -12.99 -9.38
CA PRO A 102 1.08 -12.12 -10.19
C PRO A 102 0.86 -10.63 -9.87
N PHE A 103 -0.12 -10.31 -9.03
CA PHE A 103 -0.59 -8.94 -8.81
C PHE A 103 -0.16 -8.37 -7.46
N GLY A 104 0.62 -9.15 -6.68
CA GLY A 104 1.10 -8.71 -5.37
C GLY A 104 0.01 -8.62 -4.30
N SER A 105 0.40 -8.10 -3.16
CA SER A 105 -0.47 -7.86 -2.02
C SER A 105 -0.66 -6.37 -1.82
N GLY A 106 -1.87 -5.98 -1.43
CA GLY A 106 -2.21 -4.60 -1.09
C GLY A 106 -2.34 -4.39 0.42
N ILE A 107 -2.51 -3.14 0.82
CA ILE A 107 -2.72 -2.78 2.22
C ILE A 107 -4.17 -2.36 2.44
N GLN A 108 -4.84 -3.04 3.35
CA GLN A 108 -6.13 -2.62 3.92
C GLN A 108 -5.90 -1.59 5.02
N LEU A 109 -6.75 -0.58 5.04
CA LEU A 109 -6.76 0.48 6.05
C LEU A 109 -8.15 0.58 6.67
N GLN A 110 -8.24 0.51 8.01
CA GLN A 110 -9.52 0.49 8.74
C GLN A 110 -10.53 -0.55 8.21
N GLY A 111 -10.05 -1.71 7.76
CA GLY A 111 -10.87 -2.79 7.23
C GLY A 111 -11.42 -2.59 5.82
N LEU A 112 -11.03 -1.52 5.13
CA LEU A 112 -11.39 -1.27 3.74
C LEU A 112 -10.33 -1.84 2.78
N ASP A 113 -10.76 -2.30 1.62
CA ASP A 113 -9.89 -2.94 0.62
C ASP A 113 -8.78 -2.02 0.11
N PRO A 114 -7.67 -2.59 -0.37
CA PRO A 114 -6.56 -1.81 -0.92
C PRO A 114 -6.97 -0.83 -2.03
N ALA A 115 -8.05 -1.13 -2.77
CA ALA A 115 -8.60 -0.26 -3.80
C ALA A 115 -9.13 1.09 -3.26
N TYR A 116 -9.40 1.20 -1.95
CA TYR A 116 -9.90 2.39 -1.28
C TYR A 116 -8.81 3.20 -0.57
N THR A 117 -7.57 2.73 -0.62
CA THR A 117 -6.41 3.43 -0.07
C THR A 117 -5.61 4.08 -1.19
N LEU A 118 -5.50 5.39 -1.15
CA LEU A 118 -4.71 6.14 -2.12
C LEU A 118 -3.23 6.10 -1.74
N ILE A 119 -2.39 5.60 -2.64
CA ILE A 119 -0.94 5.56 -2.47
C ILE A 119 -0.32 6.71 -3.25
N LEU A 120 0.45 7.54 -2.56
CA LEU A 120 1.14 8.70 -3.13
C LEU A 120 2.66 8.57 -2.98
N ILE A 121 3.37 9.12 -3.93
CA ILE A 121 4.82 9.39 -3.82
C ILE A 121 5.00 10.92 -3.95
N ASP A 122 5.51 11.55 -2.90
CA ASP A 122 5.67 13.02 -2.81
C ASP A 122 4.38 13.79 -3.14
N GLY A 123 3.21 13.23 -2.74
CA GLY A 123 1.89 13.86 -2.92
C GLY A 123 1.19 13.54 -4.24
N GLU A 124 1.81 12.79 -5.16
CA GLU A 124 1.23 12.44 -6.46
C GLU A 124 0.85 10.94 -6.54
N PRO A 125 -0.28 10.60 -7.17
CA PRO A 125 -0.82 9.24 -7.14
C PRO A 125 0.02 8.25 -7.95
N LEU A 126 0.15 7.05 -7.42
CA LEU A 126 0.68 5.91 -8.15
C LEU A 126 -0.44 5.26 -8.99
N THR A 127 -0.19 5.09 -10.30
CA THR A 127 -1.12 4.45 -11.25
C THR A 127 -0.79 2.98 -11.49
N GLY A 128 -1.61 2.27 -12.27
CA GLY A 128 -1.37 0.87 -12.63
C GLY A 128 -1.87 -0.10 -11.56
N ARG A 129 -3.14 0.02 -11.18
CA ARG A 129 -3.83 -0.99 -10.37
C ARG A 129 -4.17 -2.20 -11.23
N ASN A 130 -3.82 -3.38 -10.74
CA ASN A 130 -4.27 -4.63 -11.31
C ASN A 130 -5.27 -5.28 -10.35
N ALA A 131 -6.47 -5.56 -10.82
CA ALA A 131 -7.58 -6.04 -9.99
C ALA A 131 -7.84 -5.19 -8.71
N GLY A 132 -7.61 -3.88 -8.77
CA GLY A 132 -7.77 -2.95 -7.64
C GLY A 132 -6.55 -2.83 -6.72
N ILE A 133 -5.50 -3.62 -6.94
CA ILE A 133 -4.27 -3.64 -6.12
C ILE A 133 -3.12 -2.94 -6.85
N LEU A 134 -2.38 -2.11 -6.13
CA LEU A 134 -1.10 -1.57 -6.56
C LEU A 134 0.04 -2.49 -6.11
N ASN A 135 0.94 -2.84 -7.02
CA ASN A 135 2.17 -3.53 -6.67
C ASN A 135 3.11 -2.59 -5.90
N LEU A 136 3.15 -2.71 -4.57
CA LEU A 136 4.02 -1.89 -3.71
C LEU A 136 5.51 -2.26 -3.84
N GLY A 137 5.84 -3.37 -4.48
CA GLY A 137 7.22 -3.75 -4.86
C GLY A 137 7.87 -2.78 -5.84
N ARG A 138 7.07 -1.92 -6.51
CA ARG A 138 7.56 -0.83 -7.37
C ARG A 138 8.23 0.32 -6.61
N ILE A 139 8.12 0.33 -5.27
CA ILE A 139 8.63 1.40 -4.43
C ILE A 139 9.80 0.87 -3.63
N ALA A 140 11.01 1.25 -4.04
CA ALA A 140 12.23 0.95 -3.31
C ALA A 140 12.32 1.79 -2.03
N VAL A 141 12.69 1.15 -0.91
CA VAL A 141 12.69 1.82 0.41
C VAL A 141 13.93 2.71 0.66
N GLY A 142 15.00 2.52 -0.09
CA GLY A 142 16.29 3.15 0.15
C GLY A 142 16.35 4.67 0.01
N ASN A 143 15.34 5.31 -0.60
CA ASN A 143 15.24 6.78 -0.71
C ASN A 143 14.05 7.36 0.05
N ILE A 144 13.40 6.59 0.90
CA ILE A 144 12.25 7.05 1.70
C ILE A 144 12.76 7.83 2.91
N ARG A 145 12.27 9.06 3.07
CA ARG A 145 12.50 9.90 4.26
C ARG A 145 11.51 9.56 5.37
N GLN A 146 10.23 9.44 5.02
CA GLN A 146 9.15 9.08 5.94
C GLN A 146 7.93 8.59 5.16
N ILE A 147 7.05 7.86 5.83
CA ILE A 147 5.75 7.47 5.29
C ILE A 147 4.68 8.07 6.18
N GLU A 148 3.75 8.80 5.59
CA GLU A 148 2.63 9.46 6.27
C GLU A 148 1.35 8.71 5.95
N ILE A 149 0.60 8.30 6.98
CA ILE A 149 -0.61 7.50 6.85
C ILE A 149 -1.75 8.29 7.47
N ILE A 150 -2.67 8.81 6.65
CA ILE A 150 -3.94 9.38 7.11
C ILE A 150 -4.99 8.29 7.13
N LYS A 151 -5.64 8.09 8.26
CA LYS A 151 -6.75 7.15 8.43
C LYS A 151 -8.09 7.87 8.30
N GLY A 152 -9.02 7.27 7.56
CA GLY A 152 -10.34 7.82 7.26
C GLY A 152 -10.39 8.67 5.99
N PRO A 153 -11.59 9.10 5.54
CA PRO A 153 -11.79 9.76 4.25
C PRO A 153 -10.94 11.02 4.05
N ALA A 154 -10.18 11.06 2.97
CA ALA A 154 -9.34 12.18 2.58
C ALA A 154 -9.67 12.72 1.17
N THR A 155 -10.83 12.34 0.63
CA THR A 155 -11.31 12.69 -0.71
C THR A 155 -11.45 14.19 -0.92
N SER A 156 -11.77 14.96 0.12
CA SER A 156 -11.87 16.44 0.07
C SER A 156 -10.59 17.13 -0.41
N LEU A 157 -9.43 16.49 -0.30
CA LEU A 157 -8.15 17.01 -0.80
C LEU A 157 -7.59 16.22 -1.98
N TYR A 158 -7.79 14.90 -1.99
CA TYR A 158 -7.09 14.01 -2.91
C TYR A 158 -7.99 13.41 -4.02
N GLY A 159 -9.32 13.53 -3.87
CA GLY A 159 -10.28 13.01 -4.86
C GLY A 159 -10.56 11.52 -4.69
N SER A 160 -10.91 10.86 -5.80
CA SER A 160 -11.21 9.43 -5.86
C SER A 160 -10.09 8.57 -5.24
N ASP A 161 -10.43 7.37 -4.78
CA ASP A 161 -9.55 6.35 -4.18
C ASP A 161 -9.05 6.66 -2.75
N ALA A 162 -9.26 7.87 -2.21
CA ALA A 162 -8.91 8.23 -0.84
C ALA A 162 -10.06 8.00 0.17
N LEU A 163 -10.87 6.96 -0.05
CA LEU A 163 -12.07 6.65 0.72
C LEU A 163 -11.72 6.06 2.09
N ALA A 164 -10.74 5.14 2.17
CA ALA A 164 -10.20 4.58 3.41
C ALA A 164 -9.14 5.47 4.04
N GLY A 165 -8.41 6.22 3.23
CA GLY A 165 -7.31 7.07 3.64
C GLY A 165 -6.22 7.20 2.59
N VAL A 166 -5.08 7.73 3.03
CA VAL A 166 -3.93 8.02 2.18
C VAL A 166 -2.66 7.47 2.83
N ILE A 167 -1.81 6.82 2.04
CA ILE A 167 -0.43 6.49 2.38
C ILE A 167 0.47 7.31 1.47
N ASN A 168 1.13 8.34 2.02
CA ASN A 168 2.02 9.21 1.27
C ASN A 168 3.49 8.91 1.60
N ILE A 169 4.23 8.47 0.60
CA ILE A 169 5.63 8.12 0.69
C ILE A 169 6.46 9.35 0.33
N ILE A 170 7.10 9.93 1.32
CA ILE A 170 7.94 11.11 1.15
C ILE A 170 9.37 10.65 0.91
N THR A 171 9.90 10.99 -0.25
CA THR A 171 11.28 10.68 -0.62
C THR A 171 12.26 11.73 -0.09
N GLU A 172 13.54 11.38 -0.07
CA GLU A 172 14.60 12.24 0.44
C GLU A 172 14.65 13.60 -0.27
N LYS A 173 15.04 14.63 0.49
CA LYS A 173 15.30 15.99 0.03
C LYS A 173 16.77 16.32 0.31
N PRO A 174 17.58 16.68 -0.67
CA PRO A 174 19.00 16.94 -0.44
C PRO A 174 19.19 18.15 0.46
N LYS A 175 19.64 17.93 1.69
CA LYS A 175 20.05 18.98 2.62
C LYS A 175 21.56 19.23 2.56
N ASN A 176 22.33 18.15 2.41
CA ASN A 176 23.79 18.12 2.38
C ASN A 176 24.27 17.23 1.23
N ASN A 177 25.55 17.32 0.91
CA ASN A 177 26.18 16.36 0.00
C ASN A 177 26.24 15.02 0.72
N ILE A 178 25.70 13.97 0.12
CA ILE A 178 25.68 12.61 0.66
C ILE A 178 25.88 11.65 -0.49
N SER A 179 26.81 10.72 -0.32
CA SER A 179 26.99 9.59 -1.22
C SER A 179 26.90 8.30 -0.41
N SER A 180 25.97 7.42 -0.73
CA SER A 180 25.83 6.16 -0.03
C SER A 180 25.59 4.99 -0.97
N LEU A 181 26.14 3.84 -0.58
CA LEU A 181 25.94 2.55 -1.24
C LEU A 181 25.44 1.56 -0.20
N GLN A 182 24.42 0.80 -0.54
CA GLN A 182 23.91 -0.30 0.27
C GLN A 182 23.94 -1.58 -0.55
N LEU A 183 24.50 -2.63 0.03
CA LEU A 183 24.48 -4.00 -0.48
C LEU A 183 23.61 -4.84 0.43
N ASN A 184 22.72 -5.61 -0.16
CA ASN A 184 21.78 -6.46 0.55
C ASN A 184 21.84 -7.87 0.01
N GLN A 185 21.89 -8.84 0.92
CA GLN A 185 21.73 -10.26 0.61
C GLN A 185 20.69 -10.86 1.56
N ALA A 186 19.80 -11.69 1.06
CA ALA A 186 18.82 -12.37 1.89
C ALA A 186 18.56 -13.81 1.39
N SER A 187 17.78 -14.55 2.18
CA SER A 187 17.29 -15.89 1.81
C SER A 187 16.68 -15.92 0.42
N ASN A 188 16.50 -17.10 -0.16
CA ASN A 188 15.94 -17.31 -1.49
C ASN A 188 16.77 -16.67 -2.61
N ASN A 189 18.10 -16.63 -2.44
CA ASN A 189 19.05 -16.02 -3.37
C ASN A 189 18.65 -14.58 -3.74
N THR A 190 18.26 -13.82 -2.73
CA THR A 190 17.83 -12.43 -2.86
C THR A 190 19.03 -11.50 -2.78
N TRP A 191 19.16 -10.58 -3.74
CA TRP A 191 20.23 -9.61 -3.84
C TRP A 191 19.70 -8.21 -4.10
N GLY A 192 20.23 -7.24 -3.41
CA GLY A 192 19.90 -5.83 -3.60
C GLY A 192 21.17 -4.95 -3.62
N ILE A 193 21.14 -3.93 -4.48
CA ILE A 193 22.14 -2.88 -4.55
C ILE A 193 21.40 -1.55 -4.62
N THR A 194 21.70 -0.63 -3.72
CA THR A 194 21.09 0.70 -3.68
C THR A 194 22.18 1.76 -3.63
N ALA A 195 22.12 2.74 -4.52
CA ALA A 195 23.00 3.89 -4.56
C ALA A 195 22.18 5.19 -4.41
N ASN A 196 22.65 6.07 -3.54
CA ASN A 196 22.09 7.40 -3.35
C ASN A 196 23.20 8.44 -3.47
N GLN A 197 22.93 9.48 -4.24
CA GLN A 197 23.79 10.65 -4.38
C GLN A 197 22.99 11.92 -4.19
N SER A 198 23.36 12.75 -3.22
CA SER A 198 22.83 14.10 -3.02
C SER A 198 23.94 15.11 -3.21
N ILE A 199 23.68 16.14 -3.99
CA ILE A 199 24.61 17.24 -4.26
C ILE A 199 23.85 18.54 -4.03
N LYS A 200 24.40 19.42 -3.22
CA LYS A 200 23.90 20.77 -3.04
C LYS A 200 25.00 21.78 -3.39
N LYS A 201 24.75 22.63 -4.39
CA LYS A 201 25.67 23.67 -4.81
C LYS A 201 24.87 24.94 -5.13
N ASN A 202 25.16 26.00 -4.42
CA ASN A 202 24.49 27.30 -4.59
C ASN A 202 22.96 27.20 -4.55
N ARG A 203 22.29 27.55 -5.64
CA ARG A 203 20.83 27.53 -5.80
C ARG A 203 20.27 26.21 -6.28
N THR A 204 21.12 25.23 -6.53
CA THR A 204 20.70 23.92 -7.07
C THR A 204 20.98 22.80 -6.08
N SER A 205 20.01 21.93 -5.91
CA SER A 205 20.19 20.67 -5.20
C SER A 205 19.71 19.53 -6.08
N LEU A 206 20.54 18.49 -6.19
CA LEU A 206 20.28 17.28 -7.01
C LEU A 206 20.29 16.07 -6.11
N GLN A 207 19.30 15.19 -6.27
CA GLN A 207 19.32 13.85 -5.71
C GLN A 207 19.17 12.83 -6.81
N LEU A 208 20.04 11.83 -6.81
CA LEU A 208 19.99 10.66 -7.68
C LEU A 208 19.84 9.40 -6.82
N PHE A 209 19.02 8.50 -7.28
CA PHE A 209 18.75 7.22 -6.65
C PHE A 209 18.76 6.13 -7.71
N ALA A 210 19.43 5.03 -7.42
CA ALA A 210 19.39 3.82 -8.23
C ALA A 210 19.27 2.60 -7.32
N ASN A 211 18.42 1.66 -7.69
CA ASN A 211 18.25 0.41 -6.96
C ASN A 211 18.10 -0.75 -7.95
N ARG A 212 18.77 -1.86 -7.67
CA ARG A 212 18.53 -3.17 -8.28
C ARG A 212 18.17 -4.15 -7.18
N TYR A 213 17.11 -4.92 -7.38
CA TYR A 213 16.67 -5.94 -6.44
C TYR A 213 16.22 -7.20 -7.20
N SER A 214 16.64 -8.38 -6.77
CA SER A 214 16.27 -9.64 -7.41
C SER A 214 16.13 -10.75 -6.40
N SER A 215 15.24 -11.71 -6.67
CA SER A 215 15.01 -12.90 -5.85
C SER A 215 14.77 -14.09 -6.76
N SER A 216 15.24 -15.26 -6.34
CA SER A 216 14.90 -16.54 -7.02
C SER A 216 13.50 -17.03 -6.67
N GLY A 217 12.73 -16.28 -5.83
CA GLY A 217 11.46 -16.73 -5.31
C GLY A 217 11.59 -17.90 -4.32
N TYR A 218 10.48 -18.48 -3.94
CA TYR A 218 10.45 -19.63 -3.03
C TYR A 218 9.28 -20.56 -3.37
N ASP A 219 9.36 -21.77 -2.82
CA ASP A 219 8.37 -22.81 -3.01
C ASP A 219 7.99 -23.39 -1.65
N LEU A 220 6.68 -23.32 -1.34
CA LEU A 220 6.07 -23.90 -0.13
C LEU A 220 5.51 -25.29 -0.37
N ASP A 221 5.25 -25.66 -1.63
CA ASP A 221 4.68 -26.95 -2.01
C ASP A 221 5.39 -27.55 -3.23
N LYS A 222 6.37 -28.37 -2.95
CA LYS A 222 7.16 -29.08 -4.00
C LYS A 222 6.38 -30.15 -4.76
N THR A 223 5.14 -30.45 -4.35
CA THR A 223 4.29 -31.43 -5.05
C THR A 223 3.56 -30.82 -6.24
N ILE A 224 3.53 -29.47 -6.33
CA ILE A 224 2.91 -28.72 -7.42
C ILE A 224 4.01 -28.25 -8.38
N TYR A 225 3.75 -28.31 -9.68
CA TYR A 225 4.67 -27.77 -10.67
C TYR A 225 4.79 -26.24 -10.57
N GLY A 226 6.02 -25.75 -10.58
CA GLY A 226 6.33 -24.32 -10.44
C GLY A 226 6.73 -23.94 -9.02
N LYS A 227 6.72 -22.64 -8.73
CA LYS A 227 7.05 -22.10 -7.41
C LYS A 227 5.85 -21.38 -6.82
N THR A 228 5.74 -21.37 -5.51
CA THR A 228 4.71 -20.56 -4.82
C THR A 228 4.88 -19.07 -5.10
N VAL A 229 6.12 -18.57 -5.10
CA VAL A 229 6.47 -17.23 -5.58
C VAL A 229 7.65 -17.34 -6.53
N ASP A 230 7.45 -16.87 -7.73
CA ASP A 230 8.44 -17.00 -8.81
C ASP A 230 9.60 -16.02 -8.70
N SER A 231 10.63 -16.27 -9.52
CA SER A 231 11.80 -15.40 -9.58
C SER A 231 11.48 -14.08 -10.26
N TYR A 232 12.07 -13.01 -9.75
CA TYR A 232 11.92 -11.68 -10.33
C TYR A 232 13.20 -10.85 -10.20
N ARG A 233 13.29 -9.83 -11.06
CA ARG A 233 14.34 -8.83 -11.04
C ARG A 233 13.75 -7.47 -11.35
N ASN A 234 14.03 -6.49 -10.51
CA ASN A 234 13.58 -5.12 -10.71
C ASN A 234 14.74 -4.12 -10.65
N TYR A 235 14.51 -2.97 -11.29
CA TYR A 235 15.36 -1.81 -11.28
C TYR A 235 14.51 -0.57 -11.02
N SER A 236 15.00 0.31 -10.17
CA SER A 236 14.35 1.59 -9.87
C SER A 236 15.36 2.71 -9.99
N PHE A 237 14.98 3.78 -10.68
CA PHE A 237 15.77 4.99 -10.81
C PHE A 237 14.91 6.18 -10.44
N ALA A 238 15.48 7.15 -9.72
CA ALA A 238 14.83 8.42 -9.47
C ALA A 238 15.85 9.57 -9.50
N ALA A 239 15.42 10.71 -10.02
CA ALA A 239 16.17 11.95 -10.00
C ALA A 239 15.25 13.06 -9.49
N LYS A 240 15.78 13.93 -8.63
CA LYS A 240 15.05 15.07 -8.10
C LYS A 240 15.96 16.30 -8.10
N VAL A 241 15.50 17.39 -8.71
CA VAL A 241 16.19 18.67 -8.81
C VAL A 241 15.37 19.72 -8.07
N PHE A 242 16.03 20.49 -7.23
CA PHE A 242 15.51 21.71 -6.62
C PHE A 242 16.34 22.87 -7.12
N TYR A 243 15.68 23.89 -7.64
CA TYR A 243 16.33 25.08 -8.16
C TYR A 243 15.67 26.35 -7.61
N ASP A 244 16.42 27.11 -6.85
CA ASP A 244 15.98 28.40 -6.33
C ASP A 244 16.20 29.48 -7.41
N ILE A 245 15.14 29.78 -8.19
CA ILE A 245 15.18 30.81 -9.24
C ILE A 245 15.50 32.17 -8.60
N ASN A 246 14.80 32.47 -7.52
CA ASN A 246 15.07 33.65 -6.65
C ASN A 246 14.52 33.33 -5.22
N SER A 247 14.59 34.32 -4.32
CA SER A 247 14.12 34.13 -2.92
C SER A 247 12.63 33.80 -2.76
N ARG A 248 11.82 34.10 -3.80
CA ARG A 248 10.37 33.89 -3.80
C ARG A 248 9.90 32.74 -4.70
N THR A 249 10.77 32.29 -5.61
CA THR A 249 10.39 31.35 -6.65
C THR A 249 11.32 30.13 -6.63
N HIS A 250 10.76 28.92 -6.46
CA HIS A 250 11.49 27.67 -6.41
C HIS A 250 10.88 26.67 -7.40
N LEU A 251 11.72 25.96 -8.12
CA LEU A 251 11.33 24.88 -9.01
C LEU A 251 11.75 23.54 -8.38
N GLN A 252 10.83 22.60 -8.33
CA GLN A 252 11.12 21.21 -8.01
C GLN A 252 10.70 20.33 -9.19
N SER A 253 11.66 19.61 -9.76
CA SER A 253 11.42 18.63 -10.81
C SER A 253 11.83 17.25 -10.34
N SER A 254 11.02 16.23 -10.56
CA SER A 254 11.38 14.87 -10.24
C SER A 254 10.96 13.92 -11.35
N ALA A 255 11.80 12.93 -11.62
CA ALA A 255 11.53 11.83 -12.54
C ALA A 255 11.77 10.51 -11.81
N ARG A 256 10.94 9.53 -12.08
CA ARG A 256 11.06 8.16 -11.56
C ARG A 256 10.85 7.17 -12.68
N PHE A 257 11.60 6.10 -12.67
CA PHE A 257 11.45 4.96 -13.56
C PHE A 257 11.60 3.66 -12.77
N PHE A 258 10.73 2.71 -13.05
CA PHE A 258 10.78 1.36 -12.50
C PHE A 258 10.57 0.34 -13.62
N THR A 259 11.27 -0.77 -13.55
CA THR A 259 10.98 -1.94 -14.39
C THR A 259 11.20 -3.22 -13.61
N GLN A 260 10.32 -4.20 -13.81
CA GLN A 260 10.40 -5.54 -13.24
C GLN A 260 10.22 -6.56 -14.37
N LYS A 261 11.04 -7.61 -14.34
CA LYS A 261 10.81 -8.83 -15.08
C LYS A 261 10.59 -9.96 -14.10
N GLN A 262 9.48 -10.69 -14.26
CA GLN A 262 9.14 -11.87 -13.49
C GLN A 262 9.02 -13.06 -14.41
N PHE A 263 9.37 -14.24 -13.89
CA PHE A 263 9.30 -15.51 -14.62
C PHE A 263 8.31 -16.39 -13.85
N ASN A 264 7.33 -16.97 -14.54
CA ASN A 264 6.27 -17.77 -13.95
C ASN A 264 6.24 -19.15 -14.60
N ASN A 265 6.18 -20.21 -13.77
CA ASN A 265 6.04 -21.58 -14.25
C ASN A 265 4.87 -22.21 -13.53
N TYR A 266 3.85 -22.69 -14.26
CA TYR A 266 2.67 -23.30 -13.68
C TYR A 266 2.00 -24.27 -14.65
N LEU A 267 0.97 -24.99 -14.17
CA LEU A 267 0.16 -25.88 -15.01
C LEU A 267 -1.09 -25.14 -15.48
N VAL A 268 -1.48 -25.42 -16.72
CA VAL A 268 -2.77 -25.00 -17.30
C VAL A 268 -3.52 -26.24 -17.77
N TYR A 269 -4.84 -26.19 -17.74
CA TYR A 269 -5.67 -27.26 -18.26
C TYR A 269 -6.14 -26.90 -19.66
N THR A 270 -5.59 -27.57 -20.68
CA THR A 270 -5.94 -27.41 -22.11
C THR A 270 -6.83 -28.56 -22.59
N GLY A 271 -7.77 -29.00 -21.73
CA GLY A 271 -8.60 -30.21 -21.90
C GLY A 271 -8.52 -31.08 -20.66
N ALA A 272 -8.53 -32.41 -20.82
CA ALA A 272 -8.48 -33.35 -19.70
C ALA A 272 -7.09 -33.48 -19.05
N GLN A 273 -6.02 -33.06 -19.72
CA GLN A 273 -4.64 -33.19 -19.22
C GLN A 273 -4.04 -31.83 -18.90
N PRO A 274 -3.28 -31.72 -17.79
CA PRO A 274 -2.53 -30.51 -17.48
C PRO A 274 -1.31 -30.36 -18.41
N ALA A 275 -1.09 -29.13 -18.88
CA ALA A 275 0.10 -28.76 -19.66
C ALA A 275 0.96 -27.79 -18.86
N ALA A 276 2.28 -28.02 -18.85
CA ALA A 276 3.22 -27.11 -18.22
C ALA A 276 3.44 -25.88 -19.10
N VAL A 277 3.43 -24.69 -18.49
CA VAL A 277 3.68 -23.43 -19.19
C VAL A 277 4.80 -22.64 -18.53
N ASN A 278 5.50 -21.86 -19.35
CA ASN A 278 6.48 -20.87 -18.93
C ASN A 278 5.92 -19.50 -19.27
N GLY A 279 5.82 -18.64 -18.27
CA GLY A 279 5.37 -17.27 -18.42
C GLY A 279 6.46 -16.25 -18.12
N THR A 280 6.37 -15.10 -18.74
CA THR A 280 7.14 -13.91 -18.39
C THR A 280 6.19 -12.73 -18.24
N SER A 281 6.43 -11.90 -17.24
CA SER A 281 5.73 -10.63 -17.05
C SER A 281 6.77 -9.51 -16.99
N ASN A 282 6.54 -8.45 -17.77
CA ASN A 282 7.36 -7.25 -17.78
C ASN A 282 6.51 -6.06 -17.35
N GLU A 283 6.81 -5.53 -16.18
CA GLU A 283 6.17 -4.34 -15.61
C GLU A 283 7.09 -3.13 -15.77
N ARG A 284 6.56 -2.00 -16.20
CA ARG A 284 7.25 -0.71 -16.31
C ARG A 284 6.37 0.40 -15.77
N ASP A 285 6.99 1.34 -15.09
CA ASP A 285 6.33 2.47 -14.48
C ASP A 285 7.28 3.67 -14.56
N TRP A 286 6.78 4.81 -15.02
CA TRP A 286 7.54 6.03 -15.06
C TRP A 286 6.66 7.20 -14.65
N SER A 287 7.26 8.20 -14.03
CA SER A 287 6.55 9.43 -13.70
C SER A 287 7.48 10.63 -13.77
N PHE A 288 6.86 11.77 -14.08
CA PHE A 288 7.50 13.07 -14.14
C PHE A 288 6.61 14.08 -13.41
N ASN A 289 7.16 14.77 -12.41
CA ASN A 289 6.46 15.73 -11.59
C ASN A 289 7.25 17.05 -11.53
N ASN A 290 6.64 18.12 -12.04
CA ASN A 290 7.16 19.46 -11.94
C ASN A 290 6.27 20.31 -11.06
N GLN A 291 6.88 21.03 -10.14
CA GLN A 291 6.20 21.92 -9.21
C GLN A 291 6.94 23.27 -9.18
N LEU A 292 6.21 24.31 -9.52
CA LEU A 292 6.67 25.70 -9.38
C LEU A 292 6.01 26.31 -8.15
N PHE A 293 6.83 26.67 -7.17
CA PHE A 293 6.42 27.37 -5.96
C PHE A 293 6.72 28.86 -6.13
N HIS A 294 5.71 29.70 -5.92
CA HIS A 294 5.89 31.15 -5.97
C HIS A 294 5.22 31.82 -4.77
N ASN A 295 5.99 32.61 -4.03
CA ASN A 295 5.49 33.43 -2.92
C ASN A 295 5.24 34.85 -3.43
N PHE A 296 3.98 35.20 -3.72
CA PHE A 296 3.61 36.58 -4.08
C PHE A 296 3.88 37.53 -2.90
N SER A 297 3.64 37.05 -1.70
CA SER A 297 3.92 37.71 -0.43
C SER A 297 4.13 36.67 0.66
N ASP A 298 4.42 37.10 1.89
CA ASP A 298 4.50 36.20 3.05
C ASP A 298 3.17 35.47 3.34
N LYS A 299 2.05 36.05 2.85
CA LYS A 299 0.70 35.50 3.06
C LYS A 299 0.16 34.71 1.89
N ILE A 300 0.59 34.99 0.66
CA ILE A 300 0.02 34.39 -0.55
C ILE A 300 1.09 33.56 -1.24
N LYS A 301 0.87 32.26 -1.30
CA LYS A 301 1.74 31.29 -1.96
C LYS A 301 0.96 30.55 -3.04
N MET A 302 1.60 30.29 -4.14
CA MET A 302 1.06 29.53 -5.26
C MET A 302 1.95 28.30 -5.52
N ILE A 303 1.31 27.21 -5.86
CA ILE A 303 1.97 25.98 -6.34
C ILE A 303 1.30 25.59 -7.65
N ALA A 304 2.03 25.65 -8.74
CA ALA A 304 1.61 25.08 -10.02
C ALA A 304 2.28 23.73 -10.21
N ARG A 305 1.51 22.70 -10.51
CA ARG A 305 1.97 21.31 -10.67
C ARG A 305 1.59 20.77 -12.03
N ILE A 306 2.50 20.01 -12.62
CA ILE A 306 2.22 19.15 -13.78
C ILE A 306 2.78 17.78 -13.45
N TYR A 307 1.89 16.81 -13.27
CA TYR A 307 2.24 15.42 -13.05
C TYR A 307 1.83 14.56 -14.25
N ILE A 308 2.76 13.75 -14.71
CA ILE A 308 2.56 12.84 -15.84
C ILE A 308 3.12 11.48 -15.41
N THR A 309 2.35 10.42 -15.65
CA THR A 309 2.81 9.05 -15.35
C THR A 309 2.27 8.06 -16.37
N GLY A 310 3.06 7.03 -16.64
CA GLY A 310 2.69 5.89 -17.47
C GLY A 310 3.02 4.59 -16.77
N TYR A 311 2.11 3.64 -16.88
CA TYR A 311 2.25 2.27 -16.39
C TYR A 311 2.02 1.28 -17.51
N GLN A 312 2.89 0.28 -17.63
CA GLN A 312 2.78 -0.79 -18.62
C GLN A 312 3.00 -2.15 -17.97
N ASN A 313 2.18 -3.12 -18.35
CA ASN A 313 2.39 -4.52 -18.00
C ASN A 313 2.18 -5.40 -19.23
N ASN A 314 3.18 -6.21 -19.56
CA ASN A 314 3.15 -7.16 -20.66
C ASN A 314 3.39 -8.56 -20.10
N GLY A 315 2.51 -9.51 -20.41
CA GLY A 315 2.67 -10.91 -20.07
C GLY A 315 2.67 -11.79 -21.32
N GLU A 316 3.52 -12.79 -21.33
CA GLU A 316 3.54 -13.84 -22.37
C GLU A 316 3.67 -15.19 -21.68
N VAL A 317 2.83 -16.14 -22.07
CA VAL A 317 2.78 -17.50 -21.56
C VAL A 317 2.87 -18.46 -22.74
N SER A 318 3.80 -19.41 -22.69
CA SER A 318 3.99 -20.41 -23.74
C SER A 318 4.01 -21.81 -23.15
N LEU A 319 3.56 -22.79 -23.90
CA LEU A 319 3.70 -24.21 -23.54
C LEU A 319 5.17 -24.55 -23.35
N SER A 320 5.49 -25.32 -22.32
CA SER A 320 6.89 -25.61 -21.95
C SER A 320 7.58 -26.54 -22.95
N ASP A 321 6.83 -27.46 -23.54
CA ASP A 321 7.29 -28.46 -24.50
C ASP A 321 7.44 -27.89 -25.92
N THR A 322 6.37 -27.40 -26.51
CA THR A 322 6.28 -26.92 -27.87
C THR A 322 6.78 -25.49 -28.08
N LYS A 323 6.88 -24.70 -26.99
CA LYS A 323 7.11 -23.24 -27.01
C LYS A 323 6.01 -22.44 -27.72
N GLN A 324 4.89 -23.07 -28.06
CA GLN A 324 3.76 -22.39 -28.66
C GLN A 324 3.20 -21.35 -27.70
N LEU A 325 2.89 -20.16 -28.21
CA LEU A 325 2.25 -19.10 -27.44
C LEU A 325 0.87 -19.57 -26.99
N PHE A 326 0.64 -19.55 -25.67
CA PHE A 326 -0.63 -19.94 -25.04
C PHE A 326 -1.49 -18.71 -24.71
N ASP A 327 -0.90 -17.68 -24.11
CA ASP A 327 -1.60 -16.44 -23.77
C ASP A 327 -0.65 -15.23 -23.84
N LYS A 328 -1.20 -14.09 -24.23
CA LYS A 328 -0.48 -12.82 -24.26
C LYS A 328 -1.35 -11.71 -23.69
N SER A 329 -0.81 -10.98 -22.71
CA SER A 329 -1.46 -9.84 -22.11
C SER A 329 -0.66 -8.56 -22.31
N PHE A 330 -1.36 -7.48 -22.57
CA PHE A 330 -0.82 -6.14 -22.69
C PHE A 330 -1.76 -5.16 -21.98
N MET A 331 -1.17 -4.24 -21.21
CA MET A 331 -1.90 -3.11 -20.61
C MET A 331 -0.96 -1.91 -20.54
N TYR A 332 -1.41 -0.77 -21.01
CA TYR A 332 -0.79 0.53 -20.83
C TYR A 332 -1.79 1.52 -20.26
N GLN A 333 -1.44 2.18 -19.16
CA GLN A 333 -2.23 3.22 -18.52
C GLN A 333 -1.42 4.52 -18.46
N PHE A 334 -2.06 5.64 -18.74
CA PHE A 334 -1.45 6.97 -18.72
C PHE A 334 -2.31 7.94 -17.93
N LEU A 335 -1.67 8.83 -17.16
CA LEU A 335 -2.32 9.93 -16.43
C LEU A 335 -1.55 11.23 -16.68
N LEU A 336 -2.28 12.27 -17.06
CA LEU A 336 -1.84 13.68 -17.05
C LEU A 336 -2.69 14.45 -16.04
N LYS A 337 -2.01 15.13 -15.10
CA LYS A 337 -2.66 15.87 -14.00
C LYS A 337 -2.01 17.23 -13.79
N PRO A 338 -2.44 18.30 -14.49
CA PRO A 338 -2.15 19.68 -14.13
C PRO A 338 -2.99 20.13 -12.94
N GLU A 339 -2.38 20.86 -12.00
CA GLU A 339 -3.05 21.41 -10.82
C GLU A 339 -2.47 22.77 -10.45
N LEU A 340 -3.32 23.73 -10.11
CA LEU A 340 -2.96 24.99 -9.51
C LEU A 340 -3.54 25.09 -8.11
N GLN A 341 -2.69 25.36 -7.12
CA GLN A 341 -3.06 25.56 -5.72
C GLN A 341 -2.59 26.92 -5.23
N VAL A 342 -3.45 27.58 -4.47
CA VAL A 342 -3.12 28.84 -3.79
C VAL A 342 -3.32 28.63 -2.29
N GLU A 343 -2.36 29.08 -1.50
CA GLU A 343 -2.43 29.15 -0.03
C GLU A 343 -2.46 30.64 0.37
N ILE A 344 -3.46 31.02 1.14
CA ILE A 344 -3.64 32.36 1.68
C ILE A 344 -3.53 32.28 3.19
N GLY A 345 -2.45 32.82 3.75
CA GLY A 345 -2.26 33.00 5.18
C GLY A 345 -3.02 34.23 5.67
N GLU A 346 -3.79 34.10 6.73
CA GLU A 346 -4.51 35.18 7.36
C GLU A 346 -3.93 35.50 8.74
N LYS A 347 -4.48 36.49 9.42
CA LYS A 347 -4.11 36.82 10.79
C LYS A 347 -4.34 35.61 11.72
N ARG A 348 -3.55 35.47 12.77
CA ARG A 348 -3.65 34.42 13.81
C ARG A 348 -3.42 33.00 13.28
N ASN A 349 -2.50 32.79 12.35
CA ASN A 349 -2.17 31.47 11.78
C ASN A 349 -3.35 30.74 11.11
N GLN A 350 -4.37 31.46 10.65
CA GLN A 350 -5.44 30.92 9.83
C GLN A 350 -4.93 30.77 8.40
N LYS A 351 -5.41 29.73 7.70
CA LYS A 351 -5.02 29.43 6.33
C LYS A 351 -6.22 29.05 5.49
N LEU A 352 -6.27 29.58 4.29
CA LEU A 352 -7.16 29.09 3.22
C LEU A 352 -6.30 28.47 2.14
N ILE A 353 -6.62 27.24 1.78
CA ILE A 353 -6.03 26.53 0.66
C ILE A 353 -7.14 26.32 -0.36
N ALA A 354 -6.91 26.71 -1.60
CA ALA A 354 -7.84 26.45 -2.69
C ALA A 354 -7.06 25.97 -3.92
N GLY A 355 -7.69 25.16 -4.74
CA GLY A 355 -7.04 24.68 -5.95
C GLY A 355 -8.02 24.14 -6.98
N VAL A 356 -7.55 24.12 -8.21
CA VAL A 356 -8.23 23.60 -9.38
C VAL A 356 -7.30 22.68 -10.13
N GLY A 357 -7.83 21.61 -10.70
CA GLY A 357 -7.03 20.70 -11.50
C GLY A 357 -7.86 19.86 -12.44
N TYR A 358 -7.15 19.11 -13.24
CA TYR A 358 -7.70 18.26 -14.27
C TYR A 358 -6.96 16.93 -14.30
N ASN A 359 -7.69 15.84 -14.47
CA ASN A 359 -7.13 14.50 -14.72
C ASN A 359 -7.56 14.05 -16.11
N TYR A 360 -6.60 13.65 -16.91
CA TYR A 360 -6.80 12.92 -18.14
C TYR A 360 -6.16 11.55 -18.00
N GLU A 361 -6.99 10.51 -17.98
CA GLU A 361 -6.56 9.13 -17.84
C GLU A 361 -6.89 8.33 -19.08
N THR A 362 -5.97 7.48 -19.55
CA THR A 362 -6.25 6.54 -20.63
C THR A 362 -5.79 5.15 -20.24
N ILE A 363 -6.50 4.15 -20.79
CA ILE A 363 -6.07 2.75 -20.77
C ILE A 363 -6.12 2.18 -22.19
N ASP A 364 -5.09 1.44 -22.54
CA ASP A 364 -4.98 0.63 -23.75
C ASP A 364 -4.55 -0.78 -23.32
N ALA A 365 -5.37 -1.77 -23.57
CA ALA A 365 -5.10 -3.14 -23.20
C ALA A 365 -5.87 -4.11 -24.11
N ASN A 366 -5.28 -5.27 -24.37
CA ASN A 366 -5.88 -6.31 -25.21
C ASN A 366 -7.10 -7.01 -24.58
N ARG A 367 -7.45 -6.61 -23.35
CA ARG A 367 -8.67 -7.06 -22.64
C ARG A 367 -9.80 -6.05 -22.68
N TYR A 368 -9.69 -5.03 -23.52
CA TYR A 368 -10.70 -4.03 -23.81
C TYR A 368 -10.96 -4.02 -25.30
N ALA A 369 -12.20 -3.77 -25.70
CA ALA A 369 -12.57 -3.72 -27.12
C ALA A 369 -11.81 -2.59 -27.86
N GLU A 370 -11.55 -1.48 -27.16
CA GLU A 370 -10.81 -0.34 -27.68
C GLU A 370 -10.13 0.44 -26.54
N LYS A 371 -9.23 1.35 -26.91
CA LYS A 371 -8.61 2.29 -25.97
C LYS A 371 -9.69 3.17 -25.34
N ARG A 372 -9.67 3.29 -24.01
CA ARG A 372 -10.63 4.09 -23.21
C ARG A 372 -9.95 5.27 -22.53
N ASN A 373 -10.71 6.32 -22.27
CA ASN A 373 -10.23 7.47 -21.54
C ASN A 373 -11.26 8.01 -20.55
N PHE A 374 -10.77 8.66 -19.50
CA PHE A 374 -11.54 9.40 -18.52
C PHE A 374 -11.03 10.84 -18.43
N ASN A 375 -11.97 11.76 -18.23
CA ASN A 375 -11.70 13.17 -17.99
C ASN A 375 -12.37 13.59 -16.69
N ALA A 376 -11.64 14.27 -15.81
CA ALA A 376 -12.19 14.80 -14.57
C ALA A 376 -11.65 16.18 -14.26
N PHE A 377 -12.53 17.16 -14.15
CA PHE A 377 -12.21 18.47 -13.59
C PHE A 377 -12.53 18.49 -12.12
N TYR A 378 -11.70 19.12 -11.33
CA TYR A 378 -11.95 19.27 -9.92
C TYR A 378 -11.55 20.65 -9.38
N LEU A 379 -12.28 21.02 -8.34
CA LEU A 379 -11.98 22.19 -7.56
C LEU A 379 -12.08 21.82 -6.07
N PHE A 380 -11.16 22.31 -5.24
CA PHE A 380 -11.18 22.09 -3.81
C PHE A 380 -10.86 23.36 -3.03
N ALA A 381 -11.40 23.45 -1.83
CA ALA A 381 -11.04 24.50 -0.89
C ALA A 381 -11.05 23.92 0.54
N GLN A 382 -10.11 24.40 1.36
CA GLN A 382 -10.00 24.05 2.77
C GLN A 382 -9.62 25.29 3.55
N LYS A 383 -10.42 25.62 4.56
CA LYS A 383 -10.15 26.70 5.50
C LYS A 383 -9.78 26.12 6.87
N GLU A 384 -8.79 26.71 7.49
CA GLU A 384 -8.29 26.37 8.81
C GLU A 384 -8.41 27.57 9.74
N TRP A 385 -9.06 27.35 10.88
CA TRP A 385 -9.21 28.36 11.94
C TRP A 385 -8.51 27.88 13.19
N LEU A 386 -7.55 28.64 13.67
CA LEU A 386 -6.95 28.44 14.98
C LEU A 386 -7.58 29.39 15.98
N LEU A 387 -8.53 28.89 16.78
CA LEU A 387 -9.22 29.67 17.81
C LEU A 387 -8.53 29.48 19.17
N ASN A 388 -8.20 30.60 19.84
CA ASN A 388 -7.65 30.60 21.21
C ASN A 388 -6.39 29.72 21.39
N TYR A 389 -5.58 29.49 20.35
CA TYR A 389 -4.39 28.62 20.33
C TYR A 389 -4.65 27.16 20.79
N LYS A 390 -5.88 26.82 21.13
CA LYS A 390 -6.27 25.51 21.64
C LYS A 390 -7.15 24.74 20.68
N LEU A 391 -8.01 25.42 19.92
CA LEU A 391 -8.97 24.80 19.04
C LEU A 391 -8.60 25.07 17.58
N ASN A 392 -8.23 24.02 16.86
CA ASN A 392 -8.05 24.04 15.41
C ASN A 392 -9.29 23.42 14.76
N ILE A 393 -9.95 24.21 13.90
CA ILE A 393 -11.09 23.77 13.09
C ILE A 393 -10.62 23.76 11.64
N THR A 394 -10.86 22.66 10.96
CA THR A 394 -10.60 22.54 9.52
C THR A 394 -11.89 22.15 8.83
N ALA A 395 -12.39 23.00 7.94
CA ALA A 395 -13.48 22.66 7.04
C ALA A 395 -12.99 22.71 5.61
N GLY A 396 -13.34 21.73 4.82
CA GLY A 396 -12.97 21.63 3.43
C GLY A 396 -14.04 20.95 2.60
N ALA A 397 -13.99 21.20 1.30
CA ALA A 397 -14.84 20.53 0.32
C ALA A 397 -14.14 20.41 -1.02
N ARG A 398 -14.56 19.42 -1.79
CA ARG A 398 -14.12 19.18 -3.15
C ARG A 398 -15.31 18.86 -4.05
N LEU A 399 -15.26 19.41 -5.23
CA LEU A 399 -16.18 19.12 -6.33
C LEU A 399 -15.40 18.42 -7.44
N ASP A 400 -15.90 17.28 -7.90
CA ASP A 400 -15.35 16.52 -9.02
C ASP A 400 -16.41 16.35 -10.11
N LYS A 401 -16.11 16.80 -11.34
CA LYS A 401 -16.92 16.59 -12.53
C LYS A 401 -16.19 15.61 -13.44
N HIS A 402 -16.72 14.42 -13.57
CA HIS A 402 -16.14 13.34 -14.38
C HIS A 402 -16.93 13.14 -15.68
N SER A 403 -16.29 12.54 -16.70
CA SER A 403 -16.92 12.27 -18.00
C SER A 403 -18.06 11.25 -17.94
N LEU A 404 -18.04 10.31 -16.99
CA LEU A 404 -19.01 9.19 -16.94
C LEU A 404 -20.10 9.33 -15.86
N TYR A 405 -19.90 10.12 -14.81
CA TYR A 405 -20.86 10.18 -13.71
C TYR A 405 -21.14 11.62 -13.26
N LYS A 406 -22.24 11.76 -12.53
CA LYS A 406 -22.71 13.07 -12.05
C LYS A 406 -21.71 13.72 -11.10
N LEU A 407 -21.80 15.05 -10.99
CA LEU A 407 -21.00 15.86 -10.06
C LEU A 407 -20.95 15.24 -8.66
N GLN A 408 -19.74 15.08 -8.11
CA GLN A 408 -19.52 14.60 -6.75
C GLN A 408 -19.10 15.76 -5.85
N PHE A 409 -19.79 15.91 -4.71
CA PHE A 409 -19.48 16.89 -3.67
C PHE A 409 -19.01 16.16 -2.41
N ASN A 410 -17.81 16.48 -1.94
CA ASN A 410 -17.14 15.79 -0.84
C ASN A 410 -16.70 16.77 0.25
N PRO A 411 -17.58 17.06 1.22
CA PRO A 411 -17.28 17.89 2.39
C PRO A 411 -16.50 17.11 3.45
N LYS A 412 -15.74 17.87 4.25
CA LYS A 412 -15.03 17.39 5.45
C LYS A 412 -15.01 18.45 6.52
N LEU A 413 -15.22 18.04 7.75
CA LEU A 413 -15.01 18.84 8.95
C LEU A 413 -14.09 18.08 9.91
N ALA A 414 -13.10 18.77 10.45
CA ALA A 414 -12.20 18.18 11.44
C ALA A 414 -11.86 19.21 12.54
N LEU A 415 -11.70 18.72 13.74
CA LEU A 415 -11.48 19.49 14.95
C LEU A 415 -10.29 18.90 15.70
N ALA A 416 -9.38 19.76 16.19
CA ALA A 416 -8.37 19.37 17.18
C ALA A 416 -8.43 20.33 18.35
N TYR A 417 -8.54 19.79 19.56
CA TYR A 417 -8.61 20.59 20.79
C TYR A 417 -7.45 20.21 21.72
N LYS A 418 -6.58 21.17 21.99
CA LYS A 418 -5.47 21.06 22.95
C LYS A 418 -5.97 21.42 24.34
N VAL A 419 -6.28 20.43 25.17
CA VAL A 419 -6.68 20.62 26.56
C VAL A 419 -5.50 21.17 27.36
N LYS A 420 -4.35 20.54 27.20
CA LYS A 420 -3.05 20.90 27.77
C LYS A 420 -1.97 20.74 26.70
N THR A 421 -0.75 21.19 26.96
CA THR A 421 0.38 21.02 26.04
C THR A 421 0.68 19.56 25.72
N ASN A 422 0.33 18.64 26.63
CA ASN A 422 0.56 17.21 26.52
C ASN A 422 -0.73 16.38 26.32
N LEU A 423 -1.91 16.99 26.20
CA LEU A 423 -3.18 16.30 25.99
C LEU A 423 -3.99 17.01 24.90
N SER A 424 -4.31 16.30 23.85
CA SER A 424 -5.16 16.79 22.77
C SER A 424 -6.17 15.72 22.34
N PHE A 425 -7.35 16.18 21.92
CA PHE A 425 -8.38 15.38 21.28
C PHE A 425 -8.57 15.85 19.85
N ASN A 426 -8.96 14.94 18.98
CA ASN A 426 -9.32 15.24 17.61
C ASN A 426 -10.59 14.48 17.20
N GLY A 427 -11.33 15.07 16.29
CA GLY A 427 -12.49 14.44 15.69
C GLY A 427 -12.63 14.88 14.25
N SER A 428 -13.08 13.99 13.39
CA SER A 428 -13.34 14.31 12.00
C SER A 428 -14.54 13.54 11.46
N ILE A 429 -15.31 14.22 10.61
CA ILE A 429 -16.32 13.62 9.76
C ILE A 429 -16.06 14.07 8.33
N GLY A 430 -16.14 13.15 7.40
CA GLY A 430 -15.93 13.45 5.98
C GLY A 430 -16.62 12.43 5.09
N THR A 431 -16.89 12.86 3.87
CA THR A 431 -17.36 11.97 2.81
C THR A 431 -16.20 11.59 1.92
N GLY A 432 -16.33 10.42 1.30
CA GLY A 432 -15.43 9.93 0.28
C GLY A 432 -16.20 9.33 -0.88
N PHE A 433 -15.57 9.29 -2.03
CA PHE A 433 -16.09 8.54 -3.16
C PHE A 433 -14.98 7.81 -3.89
N LYS A 434 -15.35 6.74 -4.57
CA LYS A 434 -14.49 6.04 -5.52
C LYS A 434 -15.24 5.90 -6.85
N ALA A 435 -14.61 6.37 -7.91
CA ALA A 435 -15.09 6.18 -9.26
C ALA A 435 -15.00 4.71 -9.67
N PRO A 436 -15.97 4.19 -10.44
CA PRO A 436 -15.80 2.91 -11.12
C PRO A 436 -14.55 2.95 -12.01
N ASP A 437 -13.67 1.98 -11.87
CA ASP A 437 -12.44 1.91 -12.66
C ASP A 437 -12.70 1.41 -14.10
N PHE A 438 -11.69 1.52 -14.97
CA PHE A 438 -11.80 1.06 -16.35
C PHE A 438 -12.21 -0.41 -16.45
N ARG A 439 -11.72 -1.26 -15.54
CA ARG A 439 -12.03 -2.69 -15.52
C ARG A 439 -13.50 -2.93 -15.20
N GLN A 440 -14.03 -2.25 -14.18
CA GLN A 440 -15.43 -2.37 -13.78
C GLN A 440 -16.37 -1.91 -14.88
N GLN A 441 -15.94 -0.95 -15.71
CA GLN A 441 -16.74 -0.38 -16.79
C GLN A 441 -16.62 -1.14 -18.12
N PHE A 442 -15.39 -1.47 -18.57
CA PHE A 442 -15.12 -1.79 -19.97
C PHE A 442 -14.36 -3.09 -20.21
N LEU A 443 -14.11 -3.90 -19.17
CA LEU A 443 -13.38 -5.16 -19.34
C LEU A 443 -14.18 -6.13 -20.22
N TYR A 444 -13.51 -6.75 -21.20
CA TYR A 444 -13.97 -7.92 -21.92
C TYR A 444 -12.89 -8.98 -21.82
N PHE A 445 -13.04 -9.90 -20.89
CA PHE A 445 -11.98 -10.84 -20.56
C PHE A 445 -12.49 -12.25 -20.33
N THR A 446 -11.97 -13.20 -21.08
CA THR A 446 -12.12 -14.63 -20.81
C THR A 446 -10.80 -15.14 -20.21
N ASN A 447 -10.86 -15.66 -19.01
CA ASN A 447 -9.75 -16.34 -18.39
C ASN A 447 -9.73 -17.80 -18.85
N SER A 448 -8.94 -18.11 -19.86
CA SER A 448 -8.80 -19.47 -20.39
C SER A 448 -8.07 -20.41 -19.43
N LEU A 449 -7.34 -19.88 -18.44
CA LEU A 449 -6.63 -20.67 -17.44
C LEU A 449 -7.58 -21.26 -16.39
N VAL A 450 -8.60 -20.50 -16.01
CA VAL A 450 -9.51 -20.82 -14.90
C VAL A 450 -10.90 -21.16 -15.40
N GLY A 451 -11.22 -20.75 -16.60
CA GLY A 451 -12.50 -21.04 -17.23
C GLY A 451 -13.64 -20.13 -16.76
N TYR A 452 -13.49 -18.81 -16.86
CA TYR A 452 -14.58 -17.87 -16.67
C TYR A 452 -14.47 -16.68 -17.63
N THR A 453 -15.60 -16.01 -17.89
CA THR A 453 -15.64 -14.75 -18.60
C THR A 453 -16.08 -13.64 -17.65
N LEU A 454 -15.42 -12.48 -17.72
CA LEU A 454 -15.76 -11.30 -16.93
C LEU A 454 -15.98 -10.11 -17.86
N LEU A 455 -17.17 -9.54 -17.82
CA LEU A 455 -17.60 -8.40 -18.62
C LEU A 455 -17.73 -7.17 -17.73
N GLY A 456 -17.15 -6.06 -18.13
CA GLY A 456 -17.42 -4.75 -17.52
C GLY A 456 -18.88 -4.36 -17.68
N ALA A 457 -19.41 -3.52 -16.81
CA ALA A 457 -20.82 -3.18 -16.83
C ALA A 457 -21.27 -2.60 -18.17
N ASN A 458 -20.48 -1.71 -18.78
CA ASN A 458 -20.80 -1.13 -20.08
C ASN A 458 -20.56 -2.09 -21.27
N GLU A 459 -19.83 -3.18 -21.05
CA GLU A 459 -19.59 -4.21 -22.07
C GLU A 459 -20.54 -5.41 -21.93
N LEU A 460 -21.40 -5.44 -20.90
CA LEU A 460 -22.24 -6.60 -20.61
C LEU A 460 -23.17 -6.93 -21.78
N SER A 461 -23.93 -5.96 -22.25
CA SER A 461 -24.88 -6.15 -23.36
C SER A 461 -24.21 -6.63 -24.64
N ASN A 462 -23.17 -5.92 -25.09
CA ASN A 462 -22.43 -6.26 -26.30
C ASN A 462 -21.70 -7.59 -26.16
N GLY A 463 -21.09 -7.82 -25.01
CA GLY A 463 -20.38 -9.05 -24.72
C GLY A 463 -21.28 -10.29 -24.73
N LEU A 464 -22.46 -10.20 -24.14
CA LEU A 464 -23.45 -11.30 -24.16
C LEU A 464 -23.97 -11.59 -25.58
N MET A 465 -24.28 -10.56 -26.34
CA MET A 465 -24.72 -10.73 -27.75
C MET A 465 -23.61 -11.40 -28.58
N GLN A 466 -22.36 -10.98 -28.44
CA GLN A 466 -21.21 -11.60 -29.12
C GLN A 466 -21.03 -13.07 -28.73
N LEU A 467 -21.05 -13.39 -27.42
CA LEU A 467 -20.91 -14.75 -26.94
C LEU A 467 -22.05 -15.65 -27.48
N GLN A 468 -23.27 -15.15 -27.56
CA GLN A 468 -24.41 -15.89 -28.11
C GLN A 468 -24.28 -16.08 -29.61
N GLN A 469 -23.91 -15.04 -30.37
CA GLN A 469 -23.65 -15.13 -31.82
C GLN A 469 -22.53 -16.12 -32.16
N GLN A 470 -21.50 -16.23 -31.29
CA GLN A 470 -20.41 -17.17 -31.43
C GLN A 470 -20.76 -18.60 -30.98
N GLY A 471 -22.00 -18.86 -30.55
CA GLY A 471 -22.45 -20.16 -30.03
C GLY A 471 -21.84 -20.53 -28.66
N GLN A 472 -21.22 -19.55 -27.99
CA GLN A 472 -20.65 -19.77 -26.64
C GLN A 472 -21.70 -19.65 -25.53
N ILE A 473 -22.88 -19.05 -25.82
CA ILE A 473 -24.07 -19.11 -24.98
C ILE A 473 -25.15 -19.77 -25.84
N ASP A 474 -25.92 -20.70 -25.27
CA ASP A 474 -26.97 -21.40 -25.94
C ASP A 474 -28.05 -20.40 -26.43
N GLN A 475 -28.53 -20.58 -27.67
CA GLN A 475 -29.52 -19.69 -28.27
C GLN A 475 -30.86 -19.70 -27.55
N SER A 476 -31.19 -20.77 -26.80
CA SER A 476 -32.42 -20.87 -26.00
C SER A 476 -32.38 -20.02 -24.72
N ILE A 477 -31.18 -19.56 -24.30
CA ILE A 477 -31.03 -18.72 -23.12
C ILE A 477 -31.50 -17.30 -23.45
N ASN A 478 -32.49 -16.83 -22.70
CA ASN A 478 -32.97 -15.45 -22.82
C ASN A 478 -32.00 -14.48 -22.13
N ILE A 479 -31.20 -13.77 -22.94
CA ILE A 479 -30.26 -12.73 -22.44
C ILE A 479 -30.91 -11.35 -22.37
N SER A 480 -32.14 -11.16 -22.86
CA SER A 480 -32.82 -9.85 -22.91
C SER A 480 -32.84 -9.09 -21.57
N PRO A 481 -33.03 -9.73 -20.40
CA PRO A 481 -33.01 -9.02 -19.12
C PRO A 481 -31.66 -8.36 -18.78
N TYR A 482 -30.59 -8.75 -19.47
CA TYR A 482 -29.19 -8.27 -19.26
C TYR A 482 -28.74 -7.33 -20.39
N LEU A 483 -29.63 -7.01 -21.33
CA LEU A 483 -29.39 -6.03 -22.41
C LEU A 483 -29.86 -4.65 -21.94
N GLY A 484 -29.08 -3.61 -22.26
CA GLY A 484 -29.36 -2.24 -21.88
C GLY A 484 -28.17 -1.54 -21.26
N ASP A 485 -28.39 -0.35 -20.75
CA ASP A 485 -27.34 0.44 -20.10
C ASP A 485 -27.16 0.01 -18.64
N HIS A 486 -26.01 -0.54 -18.33
CA HIS A 486 -25.61 -0.92 -16.98
C HIS A 486 -24.66 0.12 -16.37
N ILE A 487 -25.22 1.26 -15.96
CA ILE A 487 -24.43 2.38 -15.43
C ILE A 487 -24.05 2.11 -13.98
N LEU A 488 -22.74 1.95 -13.72
CA LEU A 488 -22.22 1.88 -12.36
C LEU A 488 -22.17 3.28 -11.72
N LEU A 489 -22.73 3.37 -10.53
CA LEU A 489 -22.64 4.57 -9.70
C LEU A 489 -21.32 4.60 -8.93
N PRO A 490 -20.73 5.78 -8.67
CA PRO A 490 -19.61 5.88 -7.76
C PRO A 490 -19.94 5.34 -6.37
N GLU A 491 -19.01 4.60 -5.79
CA GLU A 491 -19.08 4.17 -4.40
C GLU A 491 -18.92 5.40 -3.51
N LYS A 492 -19.69 5.47 -2.42
CA LYS A 492 -19.70 6.61 -1.50
C LYS A 492 -19.48 6.15 -0.08
N SER A 493 -18.71 6.91 0.68
CA SER A 493 -18.53 6.67 2.11
C SER A 493 -18.83 7.89 2.95
N VAL A 494 -19.24 7.63 4.20
CA VAL A 494 -19.19 8.59 5.30
C VAL A 494 -18.30 7.98 6.37
N GLY A 495 -17.25 8.69 6.74
CA GLY A 495 -16.31 8.25 7.77
C GLY A 495 -16.28 9.21 8.94
N ILE A 496 -16.30 8.65 10.16
CA ILE A 496 -16.18 9.36 11.43
C ILE A 496 -14.97 8.80 12.16
N ASN A 497 -14.12 9.70 12.67
CA ASN A 497 -13.00 9.36 13.53
C ASN A 497 -13.02 10.27 14.77
N ILE A 498 -12.77 9.69 15.94
CA ILE A 498 -12.62 10.41 17.20
C ILE A 498 -11.40 9.84 17.91
N GLY A 499 -10.43 10.69 18.21
CA GLY A 499 -9.18 10.24 18.79
C GLY A 499 -8.62 11.20 19.83
N GLY A 500 -7.55 10.75 20.47
CA GLY A 500 -6.81 11.54 21.43
C GLY A 500 -5.34 11.17 21.46
N ARG A 501 -4.52 12.12 21.87
CA ARG A 501 -3.11 11.96 22.12
C ARG A 501 -2.77 12.48 23.50
N TYR A 502 -2.02 11.69 24.26
CA TYR A 502 -1.52 12.06 25.56
C TYR A 502 -0.03 11.74 25.68
N THR A 503 0.77 12.73 26.08
CA THR A 503 2.21 12.55 26.30
C THR A 503 2.49 12.66 27.80
N LEU A 504 2.79 11.53 28.44
CA LEU A 504 3.07 11.48 29.88
C LEU A 504 4.55 11.88 30.13
N ASN A 505 4.77 12.86 30.98
CA ASN A 505 6.11 13.33 31.41
C ASN A 505 7.06 13.59 30.22
N ASN A 506 6.53 14.08 29.08
CA ASN A 506 7.24 14.34 27.83
C ASN A 506 7.98 13.13 27.26
N LYS A 507 7.61 11.92 27.64
CA LYS A 507 8.29 10.67 27.21
C LYS A 507 7.34 9.65 26.61
N THR A 508 6.29 9.26 27.34
CA THR A 508 5.35 8.23 26.87
C THR A 508 4.26 8.85 26.04
N ASN A 509 4.12 8.41 24.81
CA ASN A 509 3.06 8.85 23.92
C ASN A 509 1.97 7.78 23.83
N PHE A 510 0.73 8.15 24.19
CA PHE A 510 -0.47 7.37 23.97
C PHE A 510 -1.28 8.00 22.86
N THR A 511 -1.75 7.19 21.92
CA THR A 511 -2.74 7.60 20.94
C THR A 511 -3.85 6.58 20.88
N ALA A 512 -5.08 7.06 20.88
CA ALA A 512 -6.26 6.21 20.68
C ALA A 512 -7.15 6.86 19.62
N ASN A 513 -7.79 6.04 18.80
CA ASN A 513 -8.73 6.49 17.79
C ASN A 513 -9.86 5.47 17.66
N VAL A 514 -11.09 5.93 17.66
CA VAL A 514 -12.30 5.16 17.35
C VAL A 514 -12.80 5.61 16.00
N PHE A 515 -13.18 4.67 15.15
CA PHE A 515 -13.61 4.97 13.80
C PHE A 515 -14.84 4.18 13.37
N ARG A 516 -15.60 4.78 12.44
CA ARG A 516 -16.66 4.13 11.70
C ARG A 516 -16.69 4.65 10.27
N ASN A 517 -16.76 3.73 9.30
CA ASN A 517 -16.92 4.02 7.88
C ASN A 517 -18.16 3.27 7.38
N ASP A 518 -19.14 4.00 6.85
CA ASP A 518 -20.32 3.46 6.18
C ASP A 518 -20.16 3.67 4.67
N ILE A 519 -20.25 2.59 3.87
CA ILE A 519 -20.08 2.61 2.43
C ILE A 519 -21.37 2.19 1.77
N ASN A 520 -21.78 2.95 0.77
CA ASN A 520 -22.94 2.69 -0.08
C ASN A 520 -22.52 2.54 -1.54
N ASN A 521 -23.34 1.84 -2.33
CA ASN A 521 -23.10 1.56 -3.76
C ASN A 521 -21.78 0.82 -3.99
N LEU A 522 -21.37 -0.08 -3.09
CA LEU A 522 -20.20 -0.92 -3.29
C LEU A 522 -20.30 -1.62 -4.64
N ILE A 523 -19.25 -1.58 -5.44
CA ILE A 523 -19.21 -2.27 -6.73
C ILE A 523 -18.60 -3.64 -6.51
N ASP A 524 -19.39 -4.68 -6.77
CA ASP A 524 -18.93 -6.06 -6.63
C ASP A 524 -19.24 -6.86 -7.89
N ARG A 525 -18.60 -8.01 -8.01
CA ARG A 525 -18.88 -8.96 -9.07
C ARG A 525 -20.14 -9.74 -8.74
N TYR A 526 -20.92 -10.04 -9.74
CA TYR A 526 -22.01 -10.99 -9.64
C TYR A 526 -21.90 -12.03 -10.75
N ASN A 527 -22.32 -13.25 -10.46
CA ASN A 527 -22.41 -14.33 -11.43
C ASN A 527 -23.75 -14.24 -12.15
N LEU A 528 -23.75 -14.33 -13.48
CA LEU A 528 -24.98 -14.48 -14.22
C LEU A 528 -25.61 -15.86 -13.95
N PRO A 529 -26.94 -16.00 -13.99
CA PRO A 529 -27.61 -17.26 -13.65
C PRO A 529 -27.48 -18.34 -14.74
N PHE A 530 -26.67 -18.11 -15.75
CA PHE A 530 -26.36 -19.04 -16.82
C PHE A 530 -24.86 -19.05 -17.12
N THR A 531 -24.41 -20.12 -17.76
CA THR A 531 -23.02 -20.36 -18.12
C THR A 531 -22.83 -20.37 -19.62
N LYS A 532 -21.58 -20.39 -20.06
CA LYS A 532 -21.24 -20.73 -21.44
C LYS A 532 -21.54 -22.19 -21.73
N THR A 533 -21.64 -22.58 -23.01
CA THR A 533 -21.87 -23.97 -23.46
C THR A 533 -20.83 -24.97 -22.92
N ASN A 534 -19.62 -24.51 -22.57
CA ASN A 534 -18.58 -25.30 -21.91
C ASN A 534 -18.63 -25.24 -20.37
N SER A 535 -19.77 -24.88 -19.79
CA SER A 535 -20.00 -24.74 -18.33
C SER A 535 -19.19 -23.64 -17.64
N GLN A 536 -18.51 -22.78 -18.35
CA GLN A 536 -17.77 -21.65 -17.77
C GLN A 536 -18.72 -20.55 -17.27
N ALA A 537 -18.48 -20.04 -16.06
CA ALA A 537 -19.25 -18.95 -15.47
C ALA A 537 -19.00 -17.61 -16.19
N ILE A 538 -20.04 -16.78 -16.25
CA ILE A 538 -19.98 -15.43 -16.77
C ILE A 538 -20.27 -14.45 -15.63
N PHE A 539 -19.35 -13.53 -15.42
CA PHE A 539 -19.44 -12.50 -14.36
C PHE A 539 -19.57 -11.11 -14.96
N SER A 540 -20.20 -10.22 -14.21
CA SER A 540 -20.18 -8.78 -14.48
C SER A 540 -20.11 -8.00 -13.17
N TYR A 541 -20.23 -6.67 -13.24
CA TYR A 541 -20.18 -5.77 -12.09
C TYR A 541 -21.51 -5.07 -11.87
N ILE A 542 -21.87 -4.91 -10.62
CA ILE A 542 -23.09 -4.24 -10.18
C ILE A 542 -22.83 -3.44 -8.90
N ASN A 543 -23.58 -2.35 -8.70
CA ASN A 543 -23.62 -1.73 -7.39
C ASN A 543 -24.48 -2.57 -6.45
N VAL A 544 -23.84 -3.24 -5.53
CA VAL A 544 -24.47 -4.03 -4.47
C VAL A 544 -24.19 -3.38 -3.11
N ASN A 545 -24.91 -3.74 -2.12
CA ASN A 545 -24.59 -3.72 -0.71
C ASN A 545 -24.18 -2.37 -0.06
N LYS A 546 -24.61 -2.29 1.16
CA LYS A 546 -24.17 -1.30 2.15
C LYS A 546 -23.31 -2.02 3.17
N VAL A 547 -22.03 -1.71 3.20
CA VAL A 547 -21.12 -2.28 4.19
C VAL A 547 -20.74 -1.21 5.22
N TYR A 548 -20.31 -1.66 6.40
CA TYR A 548 -19.65 -0.80 7.35
C TYR A 548 -18.39 -1.45 7.93
N THR A 549 -17.44 -0.61 8.29
CA THR A 549 -16.33 -0.98 9.15
C THR A 549 -16.29 -0.08 10.35
N GLN A 550 -16.03 -0.64 11.54
CA GLN A 550 -15.89 0.12 12.77
C GLN A 550 -14.87 -0.53 13.69
N GLY A 551 -14.29 0.26 14.57
CA GLY A 551 -13.29 -0.26 15.48
C GLY A 551 -12.55 0.82 16.23
N PHE A 552 -11.46 0.42 16.86
CA PHE A 552 -10.55 1.34 17.52
C PHE A 552 -9.10 0.90 17.38
N ASP A 553 -8.20 1.88 17.39
CA ASP A 553 -6.75 1.71 17.41
C ASP A 553 -6.20 2.33 18.68
N VAL A 554 -5.27 1.65 19.33
CA VAL A 554 -4.48 2.19 20.45
C VAL A 554 -3.00 1.99 20.15
N ASN A 555 -2.19 3.03 20.34
CA ASN A 555 -0.74 2.93 20.23
C ASN A 555 -0.06 3.55 21.43
N ILE A 556 1.02 2.93 21.88
CA ILE A 556 1.87 3.37 22.97
C ILE A 556 3.30 3.39 22.47
N SER A 557 4.02 4.49 22.73
CA SER A 557 5.45 4.60 22.49
C SER A 557 6.11 5.12 23.75
N HIS A 558 7.06 4.37 24.30
CA HIS A 558 7.75 4.71 25.55
C HIS A 558 9.26 4.51 25.42
N PRO A 559 10.07 5.55 25.61
CA PRO A 559 11.51 5.42 25.83
C PRO A 559 11.78 5.14 27.31
N PHE A 560 12.29 3.95 27.65
CA PHE A 560 12.70 3.61 29.02
C PHE A 560 13.87 4.48 29.46
N ASN A 561 14.82 4.67 28.52
CA ASN A 561 16.01 5.51 28.70
C ASN A 561 16.56 5.93 27.32
N THR A 562 17.77 6.45 27.26
CA THR A 562 18.44 6.87 26.01
C THR A 562 18.75 5.71 25.06
N TYR A 563 18.75 4.47 25.55
CA TYR A 563 19.13 3.28 24.80
C TYR A 563 17.92 2.42 24.40
N PHE A 564 16.93 2.30 25.25
CA PHE A 564 15.81 1.37 25.10
C PHE A 564 14.48 2.08 24.88
N SER A 565 13.70 1.62 23.92
CA SER A 565 12.33 2.07 23.69
C SER A 565 11.43 0.92 23.25
N ILE A 566 10.14 1.09 23.51
CA ILE A 566 9.09 0.16 23.12
C ILE A 566 7.99 0.90 22.35
N ASN A 567 7.47 0.27 21.29
CA ASN A 567 6.23 0.67 20.65
C ASN A 567 5.28 -0.52 20.69
N ALA A 568 4.05 -0.28 21.07
CA ALA A 568 2.98 -1.27 21.06
C ALA A 568 1.75 -0.69 20.40
N GLY A 569 1.04 -1.50 19.65
CA GLY A 569 -0.19 -1.13 19.00
C GLY A 569 -1.19 -2.26 18.97
N TYR A 570 -2.46 -1.92 19.08
CA TYR A 570 -3.57 -2.85 19.00
C TYR A 570 -4.72 -2.23 18.22
N GLN A 571 -5.36 -3.03 17.37
CA GLN A 571 -6.61 -2.67 16.70
C GLN A 571 -7.66 -3.74 16.95
N TYR A 572 -8.88 -3.26 17.25
CA TYR A 572 -10.12 -4.03 17.12
C TYR A 572 -10.88 -3.55 15.89
N LEU A 573 -11.37 -4.48 15.08
CA LEU A 573 -12.07 -4.20 13.82
C LEU A 573 -13.31 -5.10 13.69
N GLU A 574 -14.44 -4.50 13.38
CA GLU A 574 -15.64 -5.16 12.89
C GLU A 574 -15.96 -4.65 11.48
N ALA A 575 -16.16 -5.56 10.52
CA ALA A 575 -16.50 -5.24 9.14
C ALA A 575 -17.64 -6.14 8.68
N LYS A 576 -18.79 -5.57 8.35
CA LYS A 576 -20.01 -6.34 8.08
C LYS A 576 -20.78 -5.78 6.87
N ASP A 577 -21.44 -6.68 6.17
CA ASP A 577 -22.46 -6.36 5.16
C ASP A 577 -23.82 -6.18 5.82
N LYS A 578 -24.47 -5.05 5.56
CA LYS A 578 -25.78 -4.71 6.17
C LYS A 578 -26.93 -5.53 5.58
N GLU A 579 -26.83 -5.91 4.30
CA GLU A 579 -27.87 -6.74 3.67
C GLU A 579 -27.78 -8.18 4.16
N VAL A 580 -26.59 -8.74 4.34
CA VAL A 580 -26.39 -10.05 4.97
C VAL A 580 -26.95 -10.04 6.40
N LEU A 581 -26.64 -9.00 7.18
CA LEU A 581 -27.21 -8.86 8.54
C LEU A 581 -28.73 -8.78 8.54
N LYS A 582 -29.34 -8.12 7.55
CA LYS A 582 -30.81 -8.07 7.39
C LYS A 582 -31.39 -9.41 6.98
N ARG A 583 -30.72 -10.15 6.10
CA ARG A 583 -31.14 -11.53 5.73
C ARG A 583 -31.08 -12.46 6.94
N ILE A 584 -30.01 -12.41 7.73
CA ILE A 584 -29.85 -13.18 8.98
C ILE A 584 -30.98 -12.83 9.97
N LYS A 585 -31.25 -11.55 10.19
CA LYS A 585 -32.35 -11.11 11.09
C LYS A 585 -33.72 -11.64 10.67
N ASN A 586 -33.92 -11.89 9.39
CA ASN A 586 -35.18 -12.37 8.82
C ASN A 586 -35.17 -13.89 8.57
N ASP A 587 -34.25 -14.65 9.16
CA ASP A 587 -34.10 -16.09 9.04
C ASP A 587 -34.01 -16.57 7.56
N LYS A 588 -33.30 -15.79 6.71
CA LYS A 588 -33.12 -16.07 5.29
C LYS A 588 -31.73 -16.60 4.94
N VAL A 589 -30.92 -16.92 5.95
CA VAL A 589 -29.58 -17.49 5.78
C VAL A 589 -29.51 -18.79 6.52
N VAL A 590 -29.25 -19.86 5.79
CA VAL A 590 -29.23 -21.23 6.31
C VAL A 590 -27.85 -21.80 6.03
N LYS A 591 -27.18 -22.35 7.02
CA LYS A 591 -25.99 -23.16 6.89
C LYS A 591 -26.31 -24.64 7.02
N ARG A 592 -25.51 -25.47 6.39
CA ARG A 592 -25.60 -26.95 6.52
C ARG A 592 -24.32 -27.47 7.17
N ASP A 593 -24.47 -28.15 8.27
CA ASP A 593 -23.36 -28.83 8.93
C ASP A 593 -22.74 -29.90 7.99
N PRO A 594 -21.43 -29.84 7.71
CA PRO A 594 -20.79 -30.72 6.73
C PRO A 594 -20.69 -32.17 7.17
N VAL A 595 -20.90 -32.50 8.47
CA VAL A 595 -20.80 -33.83 9.05
C VAL A 595 -22.17 -34.42 9.29
N SER A 596 -23.04 -33.71 9.99
CA SER A 596 -24.39 -34.19 10.33
C SER A 596 -25.41 -33.90 9.24
N TYR A 597 -25.07 -33.04 8.26
CA TYR A 597 -25.97 -32.55 7.19
C TYR A 597 -27.24 -31.84 7.71
N VAL A 598 -27.28 -31.50 8.99
CA VAL A 598 -28.39 -30.75 9.58
C VAL A 598 -28.30 -29.28 9.15
N SER A 599 -29.43 -28.75 8.70
CA SER A 599 -29.55 -27.33 8.36
C SER A 599 -29.99 -26.53 9.57
N SER A 600 -29.36 -25.35 9.79
CA SER A 600 -29.71 -24.39 10.83
C SER A 600 -29.63 -22.97 10.33
N TYR A 601 -30.38 -22.06 10.93
CA TYR A 601 -30.25 -20.63 10.60
C TYR A 601 -28.94 -20.07 11.13
N VAL A 602 -28.28 -19.24 10.33
CA VAL A 602 -27.07 -18.51 10.74
C VAL A 602 -27.45 -17.39 11.67
N THR A 603 -26.82 -17.31 12.82
CA THR A 603 -27.01 -16.23 13.79
C THR A 603 -26.05 -15.06 13.51
N ARG A 604 -26.38 -13.87 14.04
CA ARG A 604 -25.50 -12.68 13.92
C ARG A 604 -24.10 -12.91 14.51
N SER A 605 -23.97 -13.74 15.54
CA SER A 605 -22.69 -14.08 16.20
C SER A 605 -21.84 -15.01 15.35
N GLU A 606 -22.44 -15.88 14.57
CA GLU A 606 -21.77 -16.83 13.68
C GLU A 606 -21.28 -16.14 12.40
N TYR A 607 -21.97 -15.12 11.93
CA TYR A 607 -21.56 -14.39 10.74
C TYR A 607 -20.18 -13.70 10.95
N GLY A 608 -19.17 -14.19 10.26
CA GLY A 608 -17.78 -13.72 10.38
C GLY A 608 -17.53 -12.29 9.87
N GLY A 609 -18.39 -11.79 8.98
CA GLY A 609 -18.25 -10.48 8.36
C GLY A 609 -17.60 -10.55 6.98
N LEU A 610 -16.89 -9.49 6.59
CA LEU A 610 -16.23 -9.41 5.29
C LEU A 610 -14.94 -10.24 5.27
N PHE A 611 -14.58 -10.76 4.09
CA PHE A 611 -13.37 -11.56 3.88
C PHE A 611 -12.08 -10.76 4.15
N ASN A 612 -11.03 -11.45 4.58
CA ASN A 612 -9.69 -10.90 4.84
C ASN A 612 -9.62 -9.85 5.98
N ARG A 613 -10.64 -9.78 6.86
CA ARG A 613 -10.69 -8.86 8.02
C ARG A 613 -10.47 -9.62 9.31
N SER A 614 -9.33 -9.38 9.94
CA SER A 614 -9.06 -9.88 11.29
C SER A 614 -9.68 -8.95 12.32
N LYS A 615 -10.45 -9.50 13.28
CA LYS A 615 -11.04 -8.70 14.36
C LYS A 615 -9.98 -8.10 15.29
N HIS A 616 -8.86 -8.79 15.45
CA HIS A 616 -7.81 -8.42 16.40
C HIS A 616 -6.46 -8.43 15.71
N THR A 617 -5.76 -7.31 15.73
CA THR A 617 -4.36 -7.23 15.31
C THR A 617 -3.55 -6.48 16.36
N ALA A 618 -2.31 -6.91 16.56
CA ALA A 618 -1.40 -6.25 17.50
C ALA A 618 0.03 -6.24 16.96
N ASN A 619 0.79 -5.25 17.37
CA ASN A 619 2.23 -5.20 17.14
C ASN A 619 2.94 -4.80 18.43
N LEU A 620 4.13 -5.34 18.63
CA LEU A 620 5.02 -5.00 19.73
C LEU A 620 6.44 -4.91 19.18
N GLN A 621 7.10 -3.79 19.43
CA GLN A 621 8.41 -3.50 18.89
C GLN A 621 9.30 -3.00 20.01
N PHE A 622 10.40 -3.68 20.22
CA PHE A 622 11.40 -3.33 21.20
C PHE A 622 12.68 -2.92 20.49
N PHE A 623 13.23 -1.75 20.82
CA PHE A 623 14.44 -1.19 20.23
C PHE A 623 15.51 -0.94 21.27
N TYR A 624 16.73 -1.33 20.93
CA TYR A 624 17.96 -0.91 21.59
C TYR A 624 18.77 -0.07 20.61
N THR A 625 19.29 1.07 21.03
CA THR A 625 20.17 1.91 20.22
C THR A 625 21.23 2.56 21.11
N ASN A 626 22.50 2.29 20.84
CA ASN A 626 23.62 2.95 21.47
C ASN A 626 24.48 3.64 20.40
N GLU A 627 24.20 4.91 20.14
CA GLU A 627 24.86 5.70 19.09
C GLU A 627 26.35 5.84 19.35
N VAL A 628 26.78 5.93 20.62
CA VAL A 628 28.20 6.06 20.99
C VAL A 628 29.00 4.80 20.65
N LYS A 629 28.45 3.65 20.99
CA LYS A 629 29.07 2.36 20.68
C LYS A 629 28.71 1.86 19.27
N GLY A 630 27.81 2.52 18.56
CA GLY A 630 27.36 2.16 17.21
C GLY A 630 26.56 0.86 17.15
N TRP A 631 25.92 0.41 18.23
CA TRP A 631 25.08 -0.77 18.24
C TRP A 631 23.60 -0.40 18.19
N ALA A 632 22.83 -1.11 17.36
CA ALA A 632 21.37 -1.09 17.43
C ALA A 632 20.80 -2.49 17.24
N ALA A 633 19.75 -2.78 17.98
CA ALA A 633 19.03 -4.06 17.88
C ALA A 633 17.53 -3.82 17.97
N ASN A 634 16.74 -4.70 17.39
CA ASN A 634 15.29 -4.69 17.59
C ASN A 634 14.70 -6.10 17.54
N ILE A 635 13.59 -6.24 18.27
CA ILE A 635 12.70 -7.39 18.21
C ILE A 635 11.31 -6.85 17.91
N ARG A 636 10.60 -7.45 16.96
CA ARG A 636 9.31 -7.01 16.47
C ARG A 636 8.37 -8.20 16.38
N VAL A 637 7.24 -8.09 17.05
CA VAL A 637 6.17 -9.11 17.08
C VAL A 637 4.94 -8.54 16.41
N ASN A 638 4.36 -9.26 15.46
CA ASN A 638 3.11 -8.92 14.81
C ASN A 638 2.13 -10.09 15.00
N TYR A 639 0.99 -9.80 15.60
CA TYR A 639 -0.13 -10.73 15.76
C TYR A 639 -1.24 -10.38 14.81
N ARG A 640 -1.71 -11.35 14.06
CA ARG A 640 -2.94 -11.29 13.28
C ARG A 640 -3.90 -12.37 13.77
N GLY A 641 -5.06 -11.95 14.27
CA GLY A 641 -6.12 -12.88 14.72
C GLY A 641 -6.77 -13.60 13.56
N ARG A 642 -7.60 -14.60 13.85
CA ARG A 642 -8.39 -15.36 12.87
C ARG A 642 -9.16 -14.43 11.93
N TYR A 643 -9.24 -14.80 10.63
CA TYR A 643 -10.01 -14.06 9.62
C TYR A 643 -10.51 -14.98 8.51
N GLY A 644 -11.65 -14.62 7.91
CA GLY A 644 -12.20 -15.35 6.77
C GLY A 644 -11.35 -15.18 5.52
N TYR A 645 -11.10 -16.28 4.82
CA TYR A 645 -10.21 -16.34 3.68
C TYR A 645 -10.95 -16.63 2.37
N SER A 646 -11.82 -17.65 2.38
CA SER A 646 -12.55 -18.09 1.20
C SER A 646 -13.94 -18.56 1.60
N ASP A 647 -14.87 -18.49 0.69
CA ASP A 647 -16.19 -19.11 0.76
C ASP A 647 -16.07 -20.53 0.17
N ILE A 648 -16.29 -21.54 0.98
CA ILE A 648 -16.15 -22.95 0.58
C ILE A 648 -17.48 -23.53 0.11
N ASN A 649 -18.59 -23.08 0.71
CA ASN A 649 -19.93 -23.59 0.46
C ASN A 649 -20.67 -22.81 -0.65
N GLY A 650 -20.13 -21.67 -1.11
CA GLY A 650 -20.66 -20.87 -2.23
C GLY A 650 -21.83 -19.95 -1.87
N ASP A 651 -22.08 -19.72 -0.57
CA ASP A 651 -23.19 -18.87 -0.10
C ASP A 651 -22.83 -17.39 0.07
N ASN A 652 -21.59 -17.04 -0.15
CA ASN A 652 -20.96 -15.72 0.04
C ASN A 652 -20.97 -15.23 1.50
N ILE A 653 -21.03 -16.13 2.46
CA ILE A 653 -21.08 -15.82 3.90
C ILE A 653 -20.00 -16.63 4.63
N LEU A 654 -19.31 -15.97 5.55
CA LEU A 654 -18.30 -16.61 6.40
C LEU A 654 -18.99 -17.23 7.62
N ASP A 655 -19.31 -18.51 7.58
CA ASP A 655 -20.01 -19.23 8.63
C ASP A 655 -19.44 -20.63 8.95
N ASP A 656 -18.50 -21.14 8.13
CA ASP A 656 -17.80 -22.41 8.36
C ASP A 656 -16.35 -22.17 8.85
N ASP A 657 -15.89 -22.97 9.81
CA ASP A 657 -14.54 -22.88 10.37
C ASP A 657 -13.43 -23.11 9.33
N ARG A 658 -13.68 -23.90 8.29
CA ARG A 658 -12.75 -24.18 7.19
C ARG A 658 -12.46 -22.98 6.31
N GLU A 659 -13.34 -21.99 6.31
CA GLU A 659 -13.24 -20.74 5.56
C GLU A 659 -12.24 -19.74 6.16
N TYR A 660 -11.68 -20.07 7.32
CA TYR A 660 -10.83 -19.16 8.08
C TYR A 660 -9.36 -19.55 8.06
N VAL A 661 -8.52 -18.54 8.02
CA VAL A 661 -7.12 -18.62 8.46
C VAL A 661 -7.09 -18.56 9.98
N LYS A 662 -6.35 -19.45 10.62
CA LYS A 662 -6.09 -19.37 12.07
C LYS A 662 -5.24 -18.14 12.40
N GLY A 663 -5.42 -17.57 13.59
CA GLY A 663 -4.56 -16.49 14.06
C GLY A 663 -3.10 -16.94 14.16
N TYR A 664 -2.17 -16.02 13.86
CA TYR A 664 -0.74 -16.30 13.87
C TYR A 664 0.09 -15.13 14.39
N VAL A 665 1.32 -15.45 14.75
CA VAL A 665 2.33 -14.48 15.23
C VAL A 665 3.55 -14.55 14.32
N LEU A 666 4.05 -13.38 13.92
CA LEU A 666 5.34 -13.23 13.24
C LEU A 666 6.32 -12.56 14.19
N LEU A 667 7.46 -13.20 14.40
CA LEU A 667 8.57 -12.69 15.20
C LEU A 667 9.74 -12.34 14.29
N ASN A 668 10.19 -11.09 14.33
CA ASN A 668 11.29 -10.56 13.53
C ASN A 668 12.34 -9.97 14.45
N ALA A 669 13.62 -10.06 14.08
CA ALA A 669 14.71 -9.46 14.82
C ALA A 669 15.78 -8.92 13.87
N ALA A 670 16.48 -7.85 14.30
CA ALA A 670 17.65 -7.35 13.59
C ALA A 670 18.67 -6.79 14.59
N LEU A 671 19.96 -6.91 14.22
CA LEU A 671 21.09 -6.38 14.94
C LEU A 671 21.97 -5.62 13.95
N SER A 672 22.36 -4.40 14.28
CA SER A 672 23.30 -3.63 13.48
C SER A 672 24.46 -3.08 14.28
N LYS A 673 25.58 -2.93 13.58
CA LYS A 673 26.81 -2.32 14.09
C LYS A 673 27.28 -1.28 13.09
N SER A 674 27.26 -0.01 13.52
CA SER A 674 27.91 1.08 12.81
C SER A 674 29.36 1.20 13.27
N PHE A 675 30.28 1.22 12.30
CA PHE A 675 31.71 1.38 12.51
C PHE A 675 32.13 2.82 12.25
N LYS A 676 33.26 3.21 12.79
CA LYS A 676 33.90 4.46 12.40
C LYS A 676 34.16 4.45 10.89
N LYS A 677 34.22 5.62 10.25
CA LYS A 677 34.41 5.77 8.80
C LYS A 677 33.20 5.38 7.93
N GLY A 678 31.97 5.44 8.46
CA GLY A 678 30.75 5.38 7.63
C GLY A 678 30.39 4.00 7.08
N PHE A 679 30.84 2.93 7.69
CA PHE A 679 30.38 1.57 7.41
C PHE A 679 29.41 1.09 8.47
N GLU A 680 28.32 0.43 8.06
CA GLU A 680 27.39 -0.26 8.96
C GLU A 680 27.09 -1.66 8.40
N LEU A 681 27.15 -2.64 9.29
CA LEU A 681 26.72 -4.02 9.05
C LEU A 681 25.44 -4.29 9.83
N GLN A 682 24.42 -4.81 9.17
CA GLN A 682 23.18 -5.25 9.80
C GLN A 682 22.89 -6.70 9.42
N VAL A 683 22.50 -7.50 10.39
CA VAL A 683 21.97 -8.86 10.21
C VAL A 683 20.57 -8.92 10.77
N GLY A 684 19.71 -9.71 10.14
CA GLY A 684 18.32 -9.83 10.59
C GLY A 684 17.72 -11.15 10.21
N ALA A 685 16.59 -11.45 10.86
CA ALA A 685 15.75 -12.59 10.55
C ALA A 685 14.27 -12.17 10.65
N GLU A 686 13.48 -12.61 9.68
CA GLU A 686 12.04 -12.41 9.63
C GLU A 686 11.33 -13.74 9.79
N ASN A 687 10.15 -13.72 10.40
CA ASN A 687 9.35 -14.92 10.69
C ASN A 687 10.15 -16.02 11.41
N LEU A 688 10.82 -15.67 12.51
CA LEU A 688 11.65 -16.58 13.31
C LEU A 688 10.88 -17.81 13.85
N LEU A 689 9.56 -17.68 14.00
CA LEU A 689 8.68 -18.80 14.40
C LEU A 689 8.37 -19.75 13.24
N ASN A 690 8.88 -19.48 12.05
CA ASN A 690 8.74 -20.28 10.84
C ASN A 690 7.27 -20.59 10.48
N HIS A 691 6.36 -19.64 10.74
CA HIS A 691 4.95 -19.83 10.40
C HIS A 691 4.78 -19.93 8.89
N LYS A 692 4.09 -20.97 8.42
CA LYS A 692 3.80 -21.25 7.01
C LYS A 692 2.40 -21.79 6.87
N ASP A 693 1.73 -21.41 5.82
CA ASP A 693 0.48 -22.01 5.36
C ASP A 693 0.48 -21.92 3.84
N LYS A 694 0.78 -23.06 3.17
CA LYS A 694 0.92 -23.09 1.71
C LYS A 694 -0.37 -22.80 0.97
N ASP A 695 -1.52 -23.13 1.59
CA ASP A 695 -2.84 -23.07 0.96
C ASP A 695 -3.50 -21.68 1.17
N LYS A 696 -3.30 -21.08 2.35
CA LYS A 696 -3.99 -19.85 2.74
C LYS A 696 -3.07 -18.62 2.88
N LEU A 697 -1.75 -18.82 3.02
CA LEU A 697 -0.75 -17.76 3.16
C LEU A 697 0.44 -17.95 2.19
N PRO A 698 0.19 -18.07 0.88
CA PRO A 698 1.25 -18.35 -0.10
C PRO A 698 2.32 -17.25 -0.16
N ASN A 699 1.98 -16.02 0.21
CA ASN A 699 2.92 -14.88 0.22
C ASN A 699 3.79 -14.80 1.49
N LEU A 700 3.66 -15.74 2.43
CA LEU A 700 4.44 -15.81 3.65
C LEU A 700 5.51 -16.91 3.53
N PRO A 701 6.75 -16.58 3.15
CA PRO A 701 7.85 -17.54 3.21
C PRO A 701 8.11 -17.87 4.68
N GLY A 702 8.57 -19.04 4.98
CA GLY A 702 9.03 -19.37 6.34
C GLY A 702 10.11 -18.39 6.83
N THR A 703 10.95 -18.81 7.76
CA THR A 703 12.04 -17.97 8.27
C THR A 703 12.96 -17.52 7.13
N THR A 704 13.21 -16.22 7.06
CA THR A 704 14.16 -15.62 6.13
C THR A 704 15.23 -14.83 6.88
N TYR A 705 16.46 -14.88 6.38
CA TYR A 705 17.63 -14.18 6.92
C TYR A 705 18.07 -13.09 5.95
N LEU A 706 18.61 -12.02 6.47
CA LEU A 706 19.15 -10.91 5.70
C LEU A 706 20.45 -10.37 6.26
N ILE A 707 21.29 -9.86 5.38
CA ILE A 707 22.51 -9.12 5.69
C ILE A 707 22.50 -7.84 4.84
N ASN A 708 22.69 -6.70 5.48
CA ASN A 708 22.83 -5.40 4.85
C ASN A 708 24.19 -4.80 5.18
N CYS A 709 24.91 -4.33 4.17
CA CYS A 709 26.13 -3.55 4.29
C CYS A 709 25.87 -2.13 3.77
N ASN A 710 25.93 -1.15 4.64
CA ASN A 710 25.70 0.25 4.32
C ASN A 710 27.02 1.03 4.35
N PHE A 711 27.31 1.78 3.28
CA PHE A 711 28.50 2.58 3.12
C PHE A 711 28.14 4.04 2.93
N ASN A 712 28.61 4.92 3.81
CA ASN A 712 28.62 6.35 3.60
C ASN A 712 29.93 6.72 2.92
N LEU A 713 29.92 6.81 1.59
CA LEU A 713 31.13 7.00 0.78
C LEU A 713 31.81 8.35 1.08
N GLN A 714 31.04 9.37 1.46
CA GLN A 714 31.61 10.65 1.82
C GLN A 714 32.46 10.57 3.08
N GLN A 715 32.03 9.83 4.09
CA GLN A 715 32.82 9.62 5.30
C GLN A 715 34.02 8.69 5.09
N ILE A 716 33.89 7.73 4.15
CA ILE A 716 34.97 6.81 3.80
C ILE A 716 36.11 7.53 3.07
N PHE A 717 35.77 8.45 2.15
CA PHE A 717 36.72 9.15 1.30
C PHE A 717 37.04 10.58 1.76
N SER A 718 36.41 11.08 2.85
CA SER A 718 36.84 12.33 3.46
C SER A 718 38.29 12.17 3.95
N LYS A 719 39.21 12.91 3.35
CA LYS A 719 40.56 13.04 3.90
C LYS A 719 40.44 13.55 5.34
N GLN A 720 41.08 12.85 6.26
CA GLN A 720 41.25 13.28 7.65
C GLN A 720 41.91 14.65 7.71
#